data_312c97da3f648bf01ca708dbd3fac203
#
_entry.id   312c97da3f648bf01ca708dbd3fac203
#
_cell.length_a   1.000
_cell.length_b   1.000
_cell.length_c   1.000
_cell.angle_alpha   90.00
_cell.angle_beta   90.00
_cell.angle_gamma   90.00
#
_symmetry.space_group_name_H-M   'P 1'
#
loop_
_entity.id
_entity.type
_entity.pdbx_description
1 polymer ?
#
loop_
_entity_poly.entity_id
_entity_poly.type
_entity_poly.pdbx_seq_one_letter_code
_entity_poly.pdbx_strand_id
1 'polypeptide(L)'
;MLTIVQSNKIDTLFDHLLKAYKNPSYQSSIFEPFQVIVPSKVMGEWLKKQVADKAGISTLVTTEFWGRYFLGLMQRVLRTYARISEDDDILDVPEVAMLSKNVMQWQIFGYLTQYRQAIVEQPQHPLYPFLSPLVEDKEADSPNATGFAPDTPAIVDSLSWANNQSLLSNDVISQSADLQTQDQRIWQLASDMANMLNRYMTYRPQWLSNWGQDKPVAVSDMIAKKDALHNRLNGRDASNAIETPDWLVEHYEQLEAAQRFLWRQLFDDDYRFREQLHQQFWQALNHSETRIRNISRSKLPKHVFLFTLQQLPPTELLDLQRLGVLTDVTILHFNPSEQFWADIVDKNWLMQMQMEDDASKHDAWYLKDYGHTLLSRFGKQSREVFAMLASLSGNEYEHVLWQDDFDNTPPNTLLEFIQHDILMLEEVATTAKINDMLKLVKGDEAKAAKAASEDGRQNLAQQTQLLQQQLANIQSNGLKDIESTLGLYKAIKDKLKQESNKQLENVEKWRPKPLDTSIAIHVCHSMVRQLEVLRSMIIGWLNYSDMQATPAQIPTDPWDRRALSDILVLLPDIETHQNIIEATFPKHVGGDGYQLPAKVTGVVAKDINLLWQAITGYYTLLNRAGARFQRSEVFDWLMLAPLYESFGLNLEQMTRACDLLTQAGFIRGFDELHLQQTLSAADDDYRYTFAYALERLVAGVMMPKATVVSFGEYTNSFGVVEKFVPLTNLTMADADIVAVLCDIYQTLDDNRHLGNDVKTLPEWLTQIEKLIQQKFSLFNQTNAWRAIFAAQNDLKENIEANSKYLATVTSKTAKNSNPSTEPVQQIDTENLPLKLTFVLENIAQSIINQ
;
A
#
# COMPACT_ATOMS: atom_id res chain seq x y z
N MET A 1 -14.80 30.25 6.76
CA MET A 1 -13.55 30.81 6.23
C MET A 1 -12.55 29.69 6.00
N LEU A 2 -11.83 29.65 4.87
CA LEU A 2 -10.79 28.66 4.62
C LEU A 2 -9.42 29.28 4.97
N THR A 3 -8.72 28.69 5.92
CA THR A 3 -7.38 29.12 6.34
C THR A 3 -6.37 28.03 6.03
N ILE A 4 -5.29 28.37 5.37
CA ILE A 4 -4.18 27.47 5.10
C ILE A 4 -2.99 27.95 5.92
N VAL A 5 -2.60 27.19 6.92
CA VAL A 5 -1.40 27.44 7.73
C VAL A 5 -0.29 26.55 7.19
N GLN A 6 0.80 27.14 6.77
CA GLN A 6 1.93 26.40 6.22
C GLN A 6 3.21 26.58 7.03
N SER A 7 3.97 25.50 7.16
CA SER A 7 5.26 25.49 7.85
C SER A 7 6.17 24.40 7.31
N ASN A 8 7.48 24.61 7.41
CA ASN A 8 8.51 23.61 7.15
C ASN A 8 8.78 22.70 8.37
N LYS A 9 8.04 22.87 9.47
CA LYS A 9 8.14 22.06 10.69
C LYS A 9 6.78 21.52 11.08
N ILE A 10 6.72 20.20 11.25
CA ILE A 10 5.50 19.49 11.72
C ILE A 10 5.13 19.92 13.13
N ASP A 11 6.14 20.15 13.99
CA ASP A 11 5.91 20.59 15.37
C ASP A 11 5.21 21.96 15.44
N THR A 12 5.55 22.89 14.57
CA THR A 12 4.88 24.19 14.46
C THR A 12 3.41 24.03 14.07
N LEU A 13 3.13 23.17 13.07
CA LEU A 13 1.76 22.85 12.68
C LEU A 13 0.97 22.17 13.80
N PHE A 14 1.65 21.29 14.53
CA PHE A 14 1.05 20.63 15.70
C PHE A 14 0.76 21.64 16.83
N ASP A 15 1.61 22.61 17.08
CA ASP A 15 1.38 23.64 18.09
C ASP A 15 0.17 24.52 17.73
N HIS A 16 -0.08 24.80 16.44
CA HIS A 16 -1.33 25.43 15.99
C HIS A 16 -2.55 24.57 16.32
N LEU A 17 -2.49 23.27 16.04
CA LEU A 17 -3.58 22.33 16.37
C LEU A 17 -3.80 22.23 17.89
N LEU A 18 -2.73 22.19 18.67
CA LEU A 18 -2.79 22.12 20.13
C LEU A 18 -3.38 23.39 20.76
N LYS A 19 -3.06 24.56 20.23
CA LYS A 19 -3.68 25.82 20.61
C LYS A 19 -5.18 25.81 20.33
N ALA A 20 -5.60 25.28 19.18
CA ALA A 20 -7.01 25.12 18.84
C ALA A 20 -7.70 24.11 19.76
N TYR A 21 -7.08 22.97 20.04
CA TYR A 21 -7.62 21.96 20.97
C TYR A 21 -7.86 22.51 22.38
N LYS A 22 -6.95 23.36 22.88
CA LYS A 22 -7.08 23.99 24.20
C LYS A 22 -8.07 25.14 24.25
N ASN A 23 -8.56 25.63 23.11
CA ASN A 23 -9.48 26.76 23.04
C ASN A 23 -10.93 26.29 22.88
N PRO A 24 -11.79 26.52 23.90
CA PRO A 24 -13.19 26.06 23.87
C PRO A 24 -14.05 26.68 22.75
N SER A 25 -13.60 27.79 22.14
CA SER A 25 -14.37 28.45 21.08
C SER A 25 -14.52 27.62 19.81
N TYR A 26 -13.62 26.66 19.58
CA TYR A 26 -13.63 25.78 18.41
C TYR A 26 -14.62 24.61 18.53
N GLN A 27 -15.17 24.36 19.72
CA GLN A 27 -16.17 23.32 19.96
C GLN A 27 -17.50 23.93 20.37
N SER A 28 -18.63 23.30 20.00
CA SER A 28 -19.96 23.74 20.41
C SER A 28 -20.31 23.28 21.82
N SER A 29 -19.66 22.22 22.28
CA SER A 29 -19.81 21.62 23.61
C SER A 29 -18.52 20.97 24.06
N ILE A 30 -18.27 20.92 25.38
CA ILE A 30 -17.13 20.21 25.98
C ILE A 30 -17.19 18.68 25.75
N PHE A 31 -18.35 18.15 25.37
CA PHE A 31 -18.54 16.74 25.02
C PHE A 31 -18.48 16.48 23.51
N GLU A 32 -18.34 17.52 22.71
CA GLU A 32 -18.16 17.37 21.26
C GLU A 32 -16.72 16.92 20.96
N PRO A 33 -16.55 15.83 20.20
CA PRO A 33 -15.20 15.39 19.83
C PRO A 33 -14.48 16.44 19.01
N PHE A 34 -13.21 16.70 19.34
CA PHE A 34 -12.32 17.50 18.51
C PHE A 34 -11.90 16.65 17.31
N GLN A 35 -12.47 16.95 16.15
CA GLN A 35 -12.28 16.16 14.94
C GLN A 35 -11.11 16.69 14.10
N VAL A 36 -10.19 15.82 13.75
CA VAL A 36 -9.05 16.12 12.89
C VAL A 36 -9.04 15.13 11.72
N ILE A 37 -9.01 15.66 10.51
CA ILE A 37 -8.87 14.88 9.30
C ILE A 37 -7.39 14.63 9.05
N VAL A 38 -7.02 13.37 8.87
CA VAL A 38 -5.63 12.94 8.74
C VAL A 38 -5.44 12.07 7.49
N PRO A 39 -4.24 12.06 6.88
CA PRO A 39 -3.97 11.28 5.68
C PRO A 39 -3.75 9.79 5.95
N SER A 40 -3.42 9.40 7.19
CA SER A 40 -3.15 8.02 7.55
C SER A 40 -3.54 7.71 9.00
N LYS A 41 -3.83 6.43 9.28
CA LYS A 41 -4.11 5.95 10.64
C LYS A 41 -2.93 6.21 11.59
N VAL A 42 -1.71 6.01 11.09
CA VAL A 42 -0.47 6.24 11.86
C VAL A 42 -0.36 7.71 12.28
N MET A 43 -0.64 8.65 11.38
CA MET A 43 -0.66 10.08 11.71
C MET A 43 -1.72 10.39 12.78
N GLY A 44 -2.88 9.77 12.68
CA GLY A 44 -3.93 9.93 13.69
C GLY A 44 -3.52 9.42 15.08
N GLU A 45 -2.86 8.28 15.16
CA GLU A 45 -2.34 7.73 16.42
C GLU A 45 -1.21 8.60 16.98
N TRP A 46 -0.32 9.07 16.12
CA TRP A 46 0.74 10.00 16.49
C TRP A 46 0.16 11.30 17.08
N LEU A 47 -0.83 11.91 16.43
CA LEU A 47 -1.50 13.12 16.92
C LEU A 47 -2.11 12.92 18.30
N LYS A 48 -2.85 11.83 18.50
CA LYS A 48 -3.46 11.51 19.82
C LYS A 48 -2.41 11.38 20.90
N LYS A 49 -1.28 10.72 20.59
CA LYS A 49 -0.15 10.59 21.52
C LYS A 49 0.47 11.94 21.83
N GLN A 50 0.76 12.76 20.81
CA GLN A 50 1.35 14.10 21.00
C GLN A 50 0.43 15.03 21.81
N VAL A 51 -0.89 14.96 21.57
CA VAL A 51 -1.85 15.71 22.39
C VAL A 51 -1.82 15.25 23.83
N ALA A 52 -1.77 13.94 24.10
CA ALA A 52 -1.65 13.40 25.45
C ALA A 52 -0.36 13.85 26.14
N ASP A 53 0.76 13.81 25.43
CA ASP A 53 2.07 14.19 25.96
C ASP A 53 2.15 15.69 26.31
N LYS A 54 1.67 16.58 25.42
CA LYS A 54 1.77 18.04 25.63
C LYS A 54 0.58 18.68 26.39
N ALA A 55 -0.62 18.04 26.37
CA ALA A 55 -1.78 18.52 27.11
C ALA A 55 -2.02 17.76 28.42
N GLY A 56 -1.29 16.69 28.66
CA GLY A 56 -1.43 15.80 29.83
C GLY A 56 -2.49 14.73 29.66
N ILE A 57 -3.55 15.00 28.86
CA ILE A 57 -4.65 14.07 28.59
C ILE A 57 -5.11 14.29 27.14
N SER A 58 -5.33 13.19 26.41
CA SER A 58 -5.99 13.20 25.10
C SER A 58 -7.38 12.60 25.24
N THR A 59 -8.38 13.43 25.47
CA THR A 59 -9.79 13.00 25.52
C THR A 59 -10.54 13.60 24.36
N LEU A 60 -11.52 12.83 23.81
CA LEU A 60 -12.39 13.28 22.74
C LEU A 60 -11.68 13.81 21.49
N VAL A 61 -10.43 13.39 21.24
CA VAL A 61 -9.76 13.63 19.97
C VAL A 61 -10.07 12.46 19.02
N THR A 62 -10.77 12.74 17.95
CA THR A 62 -11.09 11.76 16.90
C THR A 62 -10.37 12.11 15.63
N THR A 63 -9.80 11.10 15.00
CA THR A 63 -9.07 11.23 13.75
C THR A 63 -9.73 10.37 12.69
N GLU A 64 -10.05 10.95 11.55
CA GLU A 64 -10.76 10.28 10.46
C GLU A 64 -10.17 10.67 9.10
N PHE A 65 -10.45 9.85 8.08
CA PHE A 65 -10.16 10.18 6.68
C PHE A 65 -11.26 11.07 6.10
N TRP A 66 -10.91 11.93 5.15
CA TRP A 66 -11.84 12.87 4.53
C TRP A 66 -13.13 12.21 4.03
N GLY A 67 -13.04 11.15 3.25
CA GLY A 67 -14.23 10.50 2.67
C GLY A 67 -15.22 9.98 3.71
N ARG A 68 -14.73 9.38 4.81
CA ARG A 68 -15.57 8.90 5.92
C ARG A 68 -16.18 10.06 6.69
N TYR A 69 -15.39 11.08 6.96
CA TYR A 69 -15.85 12.29 7.62
C TYR A 69 -16.97 12.99 6.83
N PHE A 70 -16.76 13.17 5.52
CA PHE A 70 -17.71 13.84 4.65
C PHE A 70 -19.02 13.07 4.51
N LEU A 71 -18.97 11.74 4.41
CA LEU A 71 -20.14 10.87 4.43
C LEU A 71 -20.94 11.04 5.74
N GLY A 72 -20.29 11.03 6.89
CA GLY A 72 -20.92 11.26 8.18
C GLY A 72 -21.54 12.66 8.29
N LEU A 73 -20.94 13.66 7.66
CA LEU A 73 -21.47 15.01 7.58
C LEU A 73 -22.74 15.05 6.72
N MET A 74 -22.70 14.42 5.54
CA MET A 74 -23.89 14.29 4.68
C MET A 74 -25.04 13.59 5.40
N GLN A 75 -24.76 12.50 6.09
CA GLN A 75 -25.79 11.78 6.88
C GLN A 75 -26.47 12.67 7.92
N ARG A 76 -25.69 13.45 8.68
CA ARG A 76 -26.25 14.35 9.71
C ARG A 76 -27.13 15.44 9.11
N VAL A 77 -26.70 16.05 8.02
CA VAL A 77 -27.41 17.13 7.34
C VAL A 77 -28.69 16.59 6.68
N LEU A 78 -28.58 15.54 5.87
CA LEU A 78 -29.73 15.00 5.12
C LEU A 78 -30.78 14.32 6.01
N ARG A 79 -30.39 13.61 7.07
CA ARG A 79 -31.35 13.11 8.09
C ARG A 79 -32.11 14.24 8.78
N THR A 80 -31.48 15.40 8.99
CA THR A 80 -32.14 16.55 9.56
C THR A 80 -33.05 17.21 8.53
N TYR A 81 -32.58 17.37 7.30
CA TYR A 81 -33.34 17.91 6.18
C TYR A 81 -34.60 17.09 5.91
N ALA A 82 -34.53 15.77 5.93
CA ALA A 82 -35.68 14.88 5.77
C ALA A 82 -36.76 15.03 6.86
N ARG A 83 -36.38 15.48 8.06
CA ARG A 83 -37.34 15.68 9.17
C ARG A 83 -38.04 17.03 9.12
N ILE A 84 -37.49 18.02 8.45
CA ILE A 84 -37.96 19.40 8.43
C ILE A 84 -38.58 19.85 7.12
N SER A 85 -38.26 19.15 6.04
CA SER A 85 -38.82 19.35 4.70
C SER A 85 -40.11 18.52 4.59
N GLU A 86 -41.11 19.07 3.94
CA GLU A 86 -42.36 18.37 3.59
C GLU A 86 -42.19 17.59 2.27
N ASP A 87 -40.97 17.49 1.76
CA ASP A 87 -40.63 16.89 0.47
C ASP A 87 -40.44 15.37 0.66
N ASP A 88 -41.27 14.57 0.01
CA ASP A 88 -41.26 13.10 0.11
C ASP A 88 -40.09 12.49 -0.73
N ASP A 89 -39.41 13.29 -1.56
CA ASP A 89 -38.34 12.84 -2.48
C ASP A 89 -36.93 12.89 -1.86
N ILE A 90 -36.80 13.05 -0.54
CA ILE A 90 -35.49 13.10 0.10
C ILE A 90 -34.88 11.70 0.18
N LEU A 91 -33.72 11.57 -0.40
CA LEU A 91 -32.98 10.32 -0.44
C LEU A 91 -32.42 9.96 0.95
N ASP A 92 -32.55 8.71 1.33
CA ASP A 92 -31.95 8.20 2.55
C ASP A 92 -30.47 7.90 2.34
N VAL A 93 -29.61 8.40 3.23
CA VAL A 93 -28.16 8.24 3.11
C VAL A 93 -27.76 6.88 3.66
N PRO A 94 -27.06 6.04 2.87
CA PRO A 94 -26.59 4.74 3.31
C PRO A 94 -25.68 4.84 4.55
N GLU A 95 -25.73 3.83 5.40
CA GLU A 95 -24.83 3.75 6.57
C GLU A 95 -23.39 3.45 6.16
N VAL A 96 -23.21 2.78 5.03
CA VAL A 96 -21.92 2.37 4.48
C VAL A 96 -21.61 3.18 3.22
N ALA A 97 -20.33 3.47 2.99
CA ALA A 97 -19.91 4.14 1.77
C ALA A 97 -20.29 3.31 0.54
N MET A 98 -21.10 3.90 -0.33
CA MET A 98 -21.47 3.30 -1.61
C MET A 98 -20.24 3.26 -2.53
N LEU A 99 -20.13 2.19 -3.32
CA LEU A 99 -19.06 2.05 -4.31
C LEU A 99 -17.65 2.12 -3.71
N SER A 100 -17.47 1.60 -2.48
CA SER A 100 -16.11 1.35 -1.99
C SER A 100 -15.43 0.26 -2.84
N LYS A 101 -14.10 0.30 -2.93
CA LYS A 101 -13.32 -0.71 -3.66
C LYS A 101 -13.75 -2.14 -3.30
N ASN A 102 -13.89 -2.43 -2.01
CA ASN A 102 -14.25 -3.77 -1.52
C ASN A 102 -15.66 -4.18 -1.98
N VAL A 103 -16.64 -3.27 -1.88
CA VAL A 103 -18.01 -3.53 -2.37
C VAL A 103 -17.98 -3.82 -3.87
N MET A 104 -17.30 -2.98 -4.66
CA MET A 104 -17.19 -3.20 -6.11
C MET A 104 -16.51 -4.52 -6.45
N GLN A 105 -15.44 -4.88 -5.76
CA GLN A 105 -14.73 -6.14 -5.97
C GLN A 105 -15.64 -7.35 -5.72
N TRP A 106 -16.39 -7.36 -4.61
CA TRP A 106 -17.32 -8.44 -4.30
C TRP A 106 -18.47 -8.52 -5.31
N GLN A 107 -19.01 -7.40 -5.77
CA GLN A 107 -20.07 -7.36 -6.80
C GLN A 107 -19.57 -7.88 -8.15
N ILE A 108 -18.39 -7.47 -8.59
CA ILE A 108 -17.78 -7.95 -9.83
C ILE A 108 -17.48 -9.45 -9.72
N PHE A 109 -16.87 -9.88 -8.61
CA PHE A 109 -16.57 -11.30 -8.37
C PHE A 109 -17.83 -12.16 -8.38
N GLY A 110 -18.87 -11.73 -7.66
CA GLY A 110 -20.16 -12.41 -7.63
C GLY A 110 -20.78 -12.50 -9.02
N TYR A 111 -20.76 -11.41 -9.81
CA TYR A 111 -21.28 -11.41 -11.18
C TYR A 111 -20.50 -12.38 -12.07
N LEU A 112 -19.18 -12.31 -12.07
CA LEU A 112 -18.34 -13.19 -12.89
C LEU A 112 -18.48 -14.65 -12.49
N THR A 113 -18.64 -14.95 -11.20
CA THR A 113 -18.82 -16.32 -10.70
C THR A 113 -20.20 -16.87 -11.06
N GLN A 114 -21.26 -16.10 -10.86
CA GLN A 114 -22.64 -16.50 -11.13
C GLN A 114 -22.91 -16.69 -12.62
N TYR A 115 -22.41 -15.80 -13.46
CA TYR A 115 -22.65 -15.83 -14.91
C TYR A 115 -21.49 -16.43 -15.71
N ARG A 116 -20.51 -17.04 -15.04
CA ARG A 116 -19.31 -17.60 -15.64
C ARG A 116 -19.58 -18.44 -16.88
N GLN A 117 -20.44 -19.42 -16.75
CA GLN A 117 -20.76 -20.35 -17.83
C GLN A 117 -21.46 -19.63 -19.00
N ALA A 118 -22.44 -18.81 -18.71
CA ALA A 118 -23.18 -18.06 -19.73
C ALA A 118 -22.29 -17.09 -20.52
N ILE A 119 -21.28 -16.49 -19.86
CA ILE A 119 -20.31 -15.59 -20.51
C ILE A 119 -19.36 -16.40 -21.41
N VAL A 120 -18.85 -17.54 -20.94
CA VAL A 120 -17.91 -18.38 -21.71
C VAL A 120 -18.59 -19.05 -22.92
N GLU A 121 -19.88 -19.34 -22.83
CA GLU A 121 -20.65 -19.88 -23.95
C GLU A 121 -20.97 -18.83 -25.04
N GLN A 122 -20.74 -17.54 -24.78
CA GLN A 122 -21.06 -16.43 -25.72
C GLN A 122 -19.81 -15.66 -26.13
N PRO A 123 -19.13 -16.01 -27.24
CA PRO A 123 -17.92 -15.30 -27.71
C PRO A 123 -18.11 -13.81 -28.00
N GLN A 124 -19.36 -13.38 -28.23
CA GLN A 124 -19.71 -11.96 -28.47
C GLN A 124 -19.87 -11.14 -27.18
N HIS A 125 -19.83 -11.79 -26.01
CA HIS A 125 -20.00 -11.11 -24.74
C HIS A 125 -18.77 -10.27 -24.43
N PRO A 126 -18.92 -8.99 -23.99
CA PRO A 126 -17.78 -8.09 -23.74
C PRO A 126 -16.75 -8.64 -22.74
N LEU A 127 -17.16 -9.48 -21.79
CA LEU A 127 -16.30 -10.08 -20.80
C LEU A 127 -15.64 -11.39 -21.24
N TYR A 128 -16.06 -11.96 -22.38
CA TYR A 128 -15.54 -13.23 -22.89
C TYR A 128 -14.00 -13.24 -23.02
N PRO A 129 -13.35 -12.23 -23.64
CA PRO A 129 -11.89 -12.25 -23.83
C PRO A 129 -11.10 -12.31 -22.54
N PHE A 130 -11.68 -11.82 -21.44
CA PHE A 130 -11.01 -11.72 -20.14
C PHE A 130 -11.35 -12.90 -19.21
N LEU A 131 -12.53 -13.51 -19.36
CA LEU A 131 -12.99 -14.58 -18.49
C LEU A 131 -12.68 -15.97 -19.05
N SER A 132 -12.79 -16.17 -20.38
CA SER A 132 -12.58 -17.50 -20.97
C SER A 132 -11.17 -18.07 -20.70
N PRO A 133 -10.07 -17.29 -20.77
CA PRO A 133 -8.72 -17.81 -20.46
C PRO A 133 -8.52 -18.21 -18.99
N LEU A 134 -9.36 -17.67 -18.10
CA LEU A 134 -9.29 -17.98 -16.66
C LEU A 134 -10.10 -19.23 -16.30
N VAL A 135 -11.07 -19.59 -17.14
CA VAL A 135 -12.02 -20.69 -16.91
C VAL A 135 -11.61 -21.95 -17.68
N GLU A 136 -11.02 -21.82 -18.85
CA GLU A 136 -10.50 -22.93 -19.61
C GLU A 136 -9.27 -23.49 -18.90
N ASP A 137 -9.44 -24.59 -18.18
CA ASP A 137 -8.32 -25.42 -17.78
C ASP A 137 -7.70 -25.96 -19.05
N LYS A 138 -6.51 -25.49 -19.41
CA LYS A 138 -5.68 -26.26 -20.36
C LYS A 138 -5.40 -27.56 -19.66
N GLU A 139 -6.19 -28.59 -19.99
CA GLU A 139 -5.88 -29.95 -19.62
C GLU A 139 -4.41 -30.19 -19.99
N ALA A 140 -3.61 -30.43 -18.96
CA ALA A 140 -2.24 -30.89 -19.11
C ALA A 140 -2.25 -32.36 -19.56
N ASP A 141 -2.80 -32.58 -20.75
CA ASP A 141 -2.76 -33.89 -21.42
C ASP A 141 -2.45 -33.74 -22.91
N SER A 142 -1.15 -33.61 -23.17
CA SER A 142 -0.55 -34.24 -24.35
C SER A 142 0.98 -34.17 -24.28
N PRO A 143 1.67 -35.30 -24.07
CA PRO A 143 3.14 -35.30 -24.12
C PRO A 143 3.69 -35.38 -25.55
N ASN A 144 2.96 -34.90 -26.57
CA ASN A 144 3.42 -34.87 -27.97
C ASN A 144 2.88 -33.67 -28.73
N ALA A 145 3.48 -32.51 -28.47
CA ALA A 145 3.39 -31.37 -29.41
C ALA A 145 4.75 -30.72 -29.54
N THR A 146 5.69 -31.42 -30.18
CA THR A 146 6.76 -30.79 -30.95
C THR A 146 6.15 -30.22 -32.23
N GLY A 147 5.63 -29.01 -32.14
CA GLY A 147 5.10 -28.26 -33.24
C GLY A 147 5.22 -26.77 -32.87
N PHE A 148 6.23 -26.11 -33.42
CA PHE A 148 6.35 -24.68 -33.44
C PHE A 148 5.04 -24.09 -33.96
N ALA A 149 4.28 -23.46 -33.08
CA ALA A 149 3.25 -22.49 -33.45
C ALA A 149 3.85 -21.08 -33.36
N PRO A 150 3.57 -20.16 -34.31
CA PRO A 150 4.23 -18.88 -34.39
C PRO A 150 3.78 -17.99 -33.26
N ASP A 151 4.76 -17.39 -32.60
CA ASP A 151 4.80 -16.16 -31.84
C ASP A 151 3.45 -15.50 -31.48
N THR A 152 2.77 -16.02 -30.46
CA THR A 152 1.89 -15.24 -29.63
C THR A 152 2.69 -14.85 -28.38
N PRO A 153 3.09 -13.58 -28.22
CA PRO A 153 3.75 -13.18 -27.00
C PRO A 153 2.76 -13.39 -25.84
N ALA A 154 3.23 -14.11 -24.84
CA ALA A 154 2.45 -14.40 -23.64
C ALA A 154 1.99 -13.07 -23.02
N ILE A 155 0.69 -12.80 -23.10
CA ILE A 155 0.04 -11.62 -22.51
C ILE A 155 0.24 -11.55 -20.97
N VAL A 156 0.69 -12.67 -20.39
CA VAL A 156 0.95 -12.79 -18.94
C VAL A 156 2.11 -11.89 -18.48
N ASP A 157 3.10 -11.60 -19.33
CA ASP A 157 4.25 -10.76 -18.95
C ASP A 157 3.97 -9.25 -18.97
N SER A 158 2.91 -8.79 -19.64
CA SER A 158 2.56 -7.37 -19.68
C SER A 158 1.80 -6.87 -18.45
N LEU A 159 1.32 -7.77 -17.58
CA LEU A 159 0.70 -7.44 -16.30
C LEU A 159 1.69 -7.52 -15.12
N SER A 160 2.94 -7.91 -15.36
CA SER A 160 3.97 -8.06 -14.32
C SER A 160 4.38 -6.75 -13.64
N TRP A 161 4.11 -5.59 -14.25
CA TRP A 161 4.35 -4.30 -13.58
C TRP A 161 3.38 -4.00 -12.44
N ALA A 162 2.22 -4.65 -12.41
CA ALA A 162 1.25 -4.52 -11.32
C ALA A 162 1.54 -5.47 -10.14
N ASN A 163 2.31 -6.54 -10.39
CA ASN A 163 2.63 -7.57 -9.38
C ASN A 163 3.83 -7.22 -8.48
N ASN A 164 4.51 -6.10 -8.69
CA ASN A 164 5.63 -5.68 -7.84
C ASN A 164 5.22 -5.17 -6.45
N GLN A 165 3.98 -5.34 -6.03
CA GLN A 165 3.54 -5.05 -4.66
C GLN A 165 3.17 -6.28 -3.83
N SER A 166 3.33 -7.49 -4.35
CA SER A 166 3.09 -8.73 -3.59
C SER A 166 4.30 -9.66 -3.61
N LEU A 167 5.45 -9.16 -3.18
CA LEU A 167 6.61 -10.00 -2.87
C LEU A 167 6.51 -10.48 -1.42
N LEU A 168 5.61 -11.40 -1.18
CA LEU A 168 5.72 -12.29 -0.03
C LEU A 168 6.74 -13.38 -0.36
N SER A 169 7.69 -13.57 0.56
CA SER A 169 8.78 -14.54 0.57
C SER A 169 8.69 -15.62 -0.52
N ASN A 170 9.46 -15.45 -1.56
CA ASN A 170 9.45 -16.22 -2.80
C ASN A 170 9.67 -17.75 -2.67
N ASP A 171 9.99 -18.28 -1.49
CA ASP A 171 10.33 -19.70 -1.34
C ASP A 171 9.13 -20.60 -1.06
N VAL A 172 7.98 -20.08 -0.64
CA VAL A 172 6.75 -20.87 -0.42
C VAL A 172 5.67 -20.57 -1.45
N ILE A 173 5.66 -19.35 -2.01
CA ILE A 173 4.62 -18.90 -2.97
C ILE A 173 5.03 -19.16 -4.42
N SER A 174 6.33 -19.22 -4.75
CA SER A 174 6.78 -19.49 -6.12
C SER A 174 6.43 -20.91 -6.62
N GLN A 175 6.14 -21.85 -5.72
CA GLN A 175 5.60 -23.17 -6.11
C GLN A 175 4.07 -23.20 -6.20
N SER A 176 3.38 -22.17 -5.73
CA SER A 176 1.92 -22.08 -5.78
C SER A 176 1.39 -21.24 -6.97
N ALA A 177 2.23 -20.51 -7.67
CA ALA A 177 1.83 -19.66 -8.80
C ALA A 177 1.23 -20.46 -9.97
N ASP A 178 1.64 -21.73 -10.15
CA ASP A 178 1.10 -22.61 -11.20
C ASP A 178 -0.24 -23.28 -10.84
N LEU A 179 -0.73 -23.10 -9.60
CA LEU A 179 -1.92 -23.79 -9.08
C LEU A 179 -2.97 -22.82 -8.50
N GLN A 180 -3.00 -21.58 -8.91
CA GLN A 180 -4.08 -20.69 -8.51
C GLN A 180 -5.42 -21.26 -8.94
N THR A 181 -6.33 -21.41 -7.99
CA THR A 181 -7.69 -21.88 -8.30
C THR A 181 -8.38 -20.89 -9.22
N GLN A 182 -9.29 -21.38 -10.05
CA GLN A 182 -10.07 -20.57 -10.97
C GLN A 182 -10.75 -19.37 -10.26
N ASP A 183 -11.27 -19.61 -9.06
CA ASP A 183 -11.93 -18.55 -8.27
C ASP A 183 -10.94 -17.46 -7.83
N GLN A 184 -9.68 -17.77 -7.57
CA GLN A 184 -8.64 -16.79 -7.23
C GLN A 184 -8.26 -15.92 -8.41
N ARG A 185 -8.14 -16.52 -9.60
CA ARG A 185 -7.88 -15.77 -10.83
C ARG A 185 -9.03 -14.78 -11.13
N ILE A 186 -10.28 -15.24 -10.96
CA ILE A 186 -11.47 -14.38 -11.11
C ILE A 186 -11.49 -13.28 -10.03
N TRP A 187 -11.10 -13.61 -8.80
CA TRP A 187 -11.02 -12.64 -7.69
C TRP A 187 -9.97 -11.56 -7.96
N GLN A 188 -8.82 -11.95 -8.50
CA GLN A 188 -7.78 -10.99 -8.89
C GLN A 188 -8.28 -10.07 -10.02
N LEU A 189 -8.90 -10.62 -11.05
CA LEU A 189 -9.53 -9.82 -12.12
C LEU A 189 -10.56 -8.85 -11.54
N ALA A 190 -11.41 -9.30 -10.61
CA ALA A 190 -12.38 -8.44 -9.95
C ALA A 190 -11.71 -7.32 -9.13
N SER A 191 -10.60 -7.62 -8.46
CA SER A 191 -9.79 -6.63 -7.73
C SER A 191 -9.24 -5.54 -8.65
N ASP A 192 -8.67 -5.95 -9.78
CA ASP A 192 -8.06 -5.03 -10.74
C ASP A 192 -9.12 -4.15 -11.39
N MET A 193 -10.25 -4.72 -11.79
CA MET A 193 -11.40 -3.98 -12.31
C MET A 193 -11.95 -2.99 -11.29
N ALA A 194 -12.13 -3.41 -10.02
CA ALA A 194 -12.60 -2.53 -8.95
C ALA A 194 -11.62 -1.37 -8.67
N ASN A 195 -10.31 -1.66 -8.69
CA ASN A 195 -9.27 -0.63 -8.56
C ASN A 195 -9.35 0.40 -9.70
N MET A 196 -9.51 -0.06 -10.94
CA MET A 196 -9.63 0.81 -12.11
C MET A 196 -10.88 1.68 -12.03
N LEU A 197 -12.04 1.10 -11.72
CA LEU A 197 -13.30 1.83 -11.59
C LEU A 197 -13.24 2.86 -10.46
N ASN A 198 -12.63 2.52 -9.33
CA ASN A 198 -12.42 3.46 -8.23
C ASN A 198 -11.54 4.65 -8.66
N ARG A 199 -10.49 4.42 -9.44
CA ARG A 199 -9.67 5.49 -10.02
C ARG A 199 -10.45 6.34 -11.02
N TYR A 200 -11.32 5.74 -11.83
CA TYR A 200 -12.16 6.50 -12.77
C TYR A 200 -13.18 7.38 -12.05
N MET A 201 -13.78 6.91 -10.96
CA MET A 201 -14.65 7.77 -10.14
C MET A 201 -13.93 9.01 -9.63
N THR A 202 -12.65 8.88 -9.37
CA THR A 202 -11.81 9.96 -8.83
C THR A 202 -11.29 10.91 -9.93
N TYR A 203 -10.75 10.35 -11.02
CA TYR A 203 -9.96 11.10 -12.00
C TYR A 203 -10.61 11.21 -13.39
N ARG A 204 -11.65 10.43 -13.67
CA ARG A 204 -12.32 10.35 -14.98
C ARG A 204 -13.85 10.26 -14.86
N PRO A 205 -14.50 11.10 -14.03
CA PRO A 205 -15.95 11.04 -13.81
C PRO A 205 -16.73 11.19 -15.14
N GLN A 206 -16.19 11.92 -16.10
CA GLN A 206 -16.80 12.10 -17.42
C GLN A 206 -16.90 10.77 -18.22
N TRP A 207 -15.92 9.86 -18.05
CA TRP A 207 -15.98 8.55 -18.69
C TRP A 207 -17.16 7.74 -18.16
N LEU A 208 -17.34 7.74 -16.84
CA LEU A 208 -18.43 7.03 -16.19
C LEU A 208 -19.81 7.60 -16.60
N SER A 209 -19.92 8.91 -16.72
CA SER A 209 -21.13 9.56 -17.23
C SER A 209 -21.42 9.18 -18.70
N ASN A 210 -20.38 9.08 -19.55
CA ASN A 210 -20.51 8.61 -20.91
C ASN A 210 -20.94 7.14 -20.96
N TRP A 211 -20.33 6.30 -20.15
CA TRP A 211 -20.68 4.89 -20.05
C TRP A 211 -22.11 4.65 -19.59
N GLY A 212 -22.62 5.45 -18.66
CA GLY A 212 -24.03 5.42 -18.28
C GLY A 212 -25.00 5.70 -19.44
N GLN A 213 -24.53 6.44 -20.47
CA GLN A 213 -25.27 6.70 -21.72
C GLN A 213 -24.92 5.71 -22.85
N ASP A 214 -24.16 4.66 -22.55
CA ASP A 214 -23.60 3.69 -23.49
C ASP A 214 -22.68 4.30 -24.57
N LYS A 215 -22.02 5.39 -24.23
CA LYS A 215 -21.05 6.01 -25.14
C LYS A 215 -19.65 5.50 -24.82
N PRO A 216 -18.96 4.87 -25.79
CA PRO A 216 -17.59 4.42 -25.59
C PRO A 216 -16.63 5.60 -25.45
N VAL A 217 -15.53 5.38 -24.76
CA VAL A 217 -14.38 6.28 -24.75
C VAL A 217 -13.51 5.98 -25.97
N ALA A 218 -13.09 7.00 -26.70
CA ALA A 218 -12.27 6.85 -27.91
C ALA A 218 -10.81 6.47 -27.52
N VAL A 219 -10.60 5.18 -27.24
CA VAL A 219 -9.31 4.65 -26.79
C VAL A 219 -8.26 4.73 -27.89
N SER A 220 -8.62 4.39 -29.12
CA SER A 220 -7.74 4.49 -30.30
C SER A 220 -7.20 5.89 -30.51
N ASP A 221 -8.03 6.94 -30.37
CA ASP A 221 -7.58 8.33 -30.46
C ASP A 221 -6.58 8.71 -29.36
N MET A 222 -6.78 8.16 -28.14
CA MET A 222 -5.88 8.40 -27.01
C MET A 222 -4.53 7.72 -27.23
N ILE A 223 -4.52 6.49 -27.76
CA ILE A 223 -3.30 5.76 -28.08
C ILE A 223 -2.54 6.47 -29.20
N ALA A 224 -3.23 6.87 -30.28
CA ALA A 224 -2.61 7.61 -31.37
C ALA A 224 -1.95 8.93 -30.91
N LYS A 225 -2.60 9.66 -30.00
CA LYS A 225 -2.01 10.86 -29.37
C LYS A 225 -0.78 10.52 -28.54
N LYS A 226 -0.84 9.45 -27.73
CA LYS A 226 0.30 8.97 -26.94
C LYS A 226 1.47 8.58 -27.84
N ASP A 227 1.25 7.86 -28.91
CA ASP A 227 2.27 7.43 -29.85
C ASP A 227 2.90 8.61 -30.59
N ALA A 228 2.09 9.55 -31.06
CA ALA A 228 2.57 10.80 -31.65
C ALA A 228 3.48 11.57 -30.70
N LEU A 229 3.07 11.65 -29.42
CA LEU A 229 3.84 12.25 -28.37
C LEU A 229 5.17 11.53 -28.12
N HIS A 230 5.13 10.20 -27.94
CA HIS A 230 6.31 9.37 -27.69
C HIS A 230 7.34 9.49 -28.84
N ASN A 231 6.86 9.53 -30.08
CA ASN A 231 7.74 9.71 -31.25
C ASN A 231 8.37 11.11 -31.28
N ARG A 232 7.61 12.15 -30.98
CA ARG A 232 8.13 13.54 -30.85
C ARG A 232 9.20 13.64 -29.73
N LEU A 233 8.94 13.05 -28.56
CA LEU A 233 9.84 13.04 -27.42
C LEU A 233 11.20 12.42 -27.76
N ASN A 234 11.21 11.37 -28.60
CA ASN A 234 12.41 10.66 -28.98
C ASN A 234 13.00 11.18 -30.31
N GLY A 235 12.52 12.29 -30.84
CA GLY A 235 13.03 12.90 -32.07
C GLY A 235 12.84 11.97 -33.30
N ARG A 236 11.78 11.16 -33.30
CA ARG A 236 11.50 10.22 -34.38
C ARG A 236 10.62 10.89 -35.44
N ASP A 237 11.10 10.87 -36.67
CA ASP A 237 10.33 11.29 -37.83
C ASP A 237 9.34 10.21 -38.28
N ALA A 238 8.41 10.54 -39.13
CA ALA A 238 7.39 9.63 -39.62
C ALA A 238 7.92 8.32 -40.27
N SER A 239 9.18 8.30 -40.71
CA SER A 239 9.85 7.10 -41.23
C SER A 239 10.31 6.10 -40.18
N ASN A 240 10.52 6.55 -38.92
CA ASN A 240 11.00 5.77 -37.80
C ASN A 240 10.05 5.83 -36.58
N ALA A 241 8.82 6.26 -36.80
CA ALA A 241 7.78 6.32 -35.77
C ALA A 241 7.47 4.91 -35.25
N ILE A 242 7.36 4.77 -33.93
CA ILE A 242 6.84 3.57 -33.30
C ILE A 242 5.36 3.81 -33.06
N GLU A 243 4.55 2.94 -33.61
CA GLU A 243 3.10 2.93 -33.37
C GLU A 243 2.75 1.74 -32.47
N THR A 244 1.78 1.93 -31.61
CA THR A 244 1.23 0.83 -30.81
C THR A 244 0.62 -0.21 -31.76
N PRO A 245 0.97 -1.50 -31.65
CA PRO A 245 0.46 -2.54 -32.55
C PRO A 245 -1.07 -2.62 -32.52
N ASP A 246 -1.68 -2.84 -33.68
CA ASP A 246 -3.14 -2.89 -33.86
C ASP A 246 -3.82 -3.87 -32.90
N TRP A 247 -3.19 -5.05 -32.64
CA TRP A 247 -3.72 -6.03 -31.69
C TRP A 247 -3.82 -5.51 -30.26
N LEU A 248 -2.92 -4.60 -29.87
CA LEU A 248 -2.91 -3.99 -28.54
C LEU A 248 -3.96 -2.87 -28.46
N VAL A 249 -4.17 -2.13 -29.54
CA VAL A 249 -5.26 -1.14 -29.65
C VAL A 249 -6.61 -1.85 -29.52
N GLU A 250 -6.80 -2.95 -30.27
CA GLU A 250 -8.01 -3.76 -30.19
C GLU A 250 -8.23 -4.34 -28.78
N HIS A 251 -7.17 -4.80 -28.12
CA HIS A 251 -7.25 -5.28 -26.73
C HIS A 251 -7.73 -4.18 -25.77
N TYR A 252 -7.24 -2.95 -25.90
CA TYR A 252 -7.69 -1.84 -25.07
C TYR A 252 -9.13 -1.42 -25.36
N GLU A 253 -9.58 -1.51 -26.60
CA GLU A 253 -10.99 -1.28 -26.97
C GLU A 253 -11.90 -2.37 -26.38
N GLN A 254 -11.47 -3.64 -26.41
CA GLN A 254 -12.18 -4.74 -25.76
C GLN A 254 -12.22 -4.55 -24.23
N LEU A 255 -11.13 -4.09 -23.62
CA LEU A 255 -11.07 -3.79 -22.19
C LEU A 255 -12.03 -2.65 -21.81
N GLU A 256 -12.08 -1.58 -22.61
CA GLU A 256 -13.05 -0.50 -22.42
C GLU A 256 -14.49 -1.02 -22.50
N ALA A 257 -14.80 -1.82 -23.51
CA ALA A 257 -16.13 -2.40 -23.68
C ALA A 257 -16.53 -3.29 -22.49
N ALA A 258 -15.60 -4.09 -21.96
CA ALA A 258 -15.81 -4.93 -20.78
C ALA A 258 -16.06 -4.09 -19.51
N GLN A 259 -15.25 -3.05 -19.29
CA GLN A 259 -15.41 -2.14 -18.17
C GLN A 259 -16.70 -1.33 -18.25
N ARG A 260 -17.05 -0.81 -19.43
CA ARG A 260 -18.31 -0.10 -19.68
C ARG A 260 -19.51 -0.99 -19.45
N PHE A 261 -19.46 -2.25 -19.89
CA PHE A 261 -20.51 -3.24 -19.63
C PHE A 261 -20.69 -3.48 -18.12
N LEU A 262 -19.62 -3.77 -17.39
CA LEU A 262 -19.69 -4.00 -15.93
C LEU A 262 -20.19 -2.76 -15.19
N TRP A 263 -19.73 -1.57 -15.58
CA TRP A 263 -20.18 -0.32 -14.98
C TRP A 263 -21.69 -0.14 -15.10
N ARG A 264 -22.21 -0.28 -16.31
CA ARG A 264 -23.65 -0.13 -16.57
C ARG A 264 -24.49 -1.20 -15.90
N GLN A 265 -23.95 -2.42 -15.85
CA GLN A 265 -24.68 -3.56 -15.28
C GLN A 265 -24.76 -3.50 -13.75
N LEU A 266 -23.70 -3.01 -13.08
CA LEU A 266 -23.57 -3.15 -11.65
C LEU A 266 -23.57 -1.82 -10.87
N PHE A 267 -23.11 -0.72 -11.46
CA PHE A 267 -22.73 0.46 -10.69
C PHE A 267 -23.33 1.79 -11.14
N ASP A 268 -23.83 1.90 -12.34
CA ASP A 268 -24.27 3.18 -12.91
C ASP A 268 -25.41 3.84 -12.12
N ASP A 269 -26.42 3.05 -11.72
CA ASP A 269 -27.54 3.55 -10.94
C ASP A 269 -27.10 4.02 -9.54
N ASP A 270 -26.16 3.33 -8.93
CA ASP A 270 -25.63 3.67 -7.61
C ASP A 270 -24.74 4.90 -7.66
N TYR A 271 -23.99 5.05 -8.75
CA TYR A 271 -23.18 6.24 -8.96
C TYR A 271 -24.07 7.48 -9.16
N ARG A 272 -25.13 7.37 -9.97
CA ARG A 272 -26.12 8.45 -10.12
C ARG A 272 -26.81 8.79 -8.81
N PHE A 273 -27.14 7.78 -8.01
CA PHE A 273 -27.70 7.99 -6.69
C PHE A 273 -26.73 8.72 -5.76
N ARG A 274 -25.46 8.36 -5.76
CA ARG A 274 -24.40 9.07 -5.02
C ARG A 274 -24.31 10.53 -5.45
N GLU A 275 -24.38 10.82 -6.75
CA GLU A 275 -24.38 12.18 -7.26
C GLU A 275 -25.65 12.95 -6.82
N GLN A 276 -26.81 12.30 -6.83
CA GLN A 276 -28.05 12.90 -6.35
C GLN A 276 -27.98 13.21 -4.86
N LEU A 277 -27.44 12.30 -4.01
CA LEU A 277 -27.21 12.56 -2.59
C LEU A 277 -26.30 13.78 -2.36
N HIS A 278 -25.23 13.86 -3.14
CA HIS A 278 -24.29 14.98 -3.07
C HIS A 278 -24.97 16.29 -3.48
N GLN A 279 -25.81 16.28 -4.50
CA GLN A 279 -26.59 17.44 -4.92
C GLN A 279 -27.61 17.84 -3.84
N GLN A 280 -28.37 16.90 -3.28
CA GLN A 280 -29.34 17.18 -2.22
C GLN A 280 -28.65 17.73 -0.95
N PHE A 281 -27.46 17.25 -0.61
CA PHE A 281 -26.69 17.81 0.50
C PHE A 281 -26.43 19.30 0.33
N TRP A 282 -25.96 19.72 -0.85
CA TRP A 282 -25.69 21.12 -1.14
C TRP A 282 -26.99 21.94 -1.29
N GLN A 283 -28.06 21.35 -1.78
CA GLN A 283 -29.39 21.97 -1.84
C GLN A 283 -29.92 22.24 -0.43
N ALA A 284 -29.82 21.28 0.49
CA ALA A 284 -30.26 21.44 1.88
C ALA A 284 -29.52 22.59 2.57
N LEU A 285 -28.23 22.73 2.36
CA LEU A 285 -27.39 23.79 2.93
C LEU A 285 -27.63 25.18 2.30
N ASN A 286 -28.14 25.23 1.07
CA ASN A 286 -28.44 26.47 0.34
C ASN A 286 -29.93 26.63 0.02
N HIS A 287 -30.81 25.97 0.81
CA HIS A 287 -32.23 25.98 0.58
C HIS A 287 -32.80 27.43 0.56
N SER A 288 -33.81 27.67 -0.28
CA SER A 288 -34.43 28.99 -0.44
C SER A 288 -35.10 29.43 0.85
N GLU A 289 -35.77 28.53 1.56
CA GLU A 289 -36.38 28.79 2.84
C GLU A 289 -35.36 28.95 3.95
N THR A 290 -35.33 30.12 4.58
CA THR A 290 -34.35 30.49 5.62
C THR A 290 -34.39 29.57 6.83
N ARG A 291 -35.59 29.07 7.22
CA ARG A 291 -35.74 28.14 8.35
C ARG A 291 -35.02 26.83 8.09
N ILE A 292 -35.30 26.19 6.96
CA ILE A 292 -34.70 24.91 6.53
C ILE A 292 -33.18 25.07 6.39
N ARG A 293 -32.74 26.11 5.69
CA ARG A 293 -31.30 26.43 5.50
C ARG A 293 -30.56 26.58 6.83
N ASN A 294 -31.10 27.35 7.79
CA ASN A 294 -30.47 27.59 9.09
C ASN A 294 -30.40 26.32 9.93
N ILE A 295 -31.44 25.47 9.95
CA ILE A 295 -31.45 24.22 10.68
C ILE A 295 -30.45 23.23 10.05
N SER A 296 -30.37 23.13 8.71
CA SER A 296 -29.42 22.29 7.99
C SER A 296 -27.99 22.73 8.27
N ARG A 297 -27.70 24.04 8.19
CA ARG A 297 -26.38 24.61 8.52
C ARG A 297 -26.00 24.42 9.99
N SER A 298 -26.94 24.38 10.92
CA SER A 298 -26.66 24.12 12.34
C SER A 298 -26.08 22.73 12.61
N LYS A 299 -26.11 21.82 11.64
CA LYS A 299 -25.50 20.48 11.71
C LYS A 299 -24.06 20.43 11.20
N LEU A 300 -23.61 21.52 10.62
CA LEU A 300 -22.20 21.67 10.29
C LEU A 300 -21.38 21.88 11.57
N PRO A 301 -20.15 21.35 11.66
CA PRO A 301 -19.24 21.66 12.75
C PRO A 301 -18.88 23.15 12.70
N LYS A 302 -18.53 23.74 13.84
CA LYS A 302 -18.03 25.10 13.88
C LYS A 302 -16.71 25.24 13.15
N HIS A 303 -15.84 24.25 13.30
CA HIS A 303 -14.50 24.22 12.71
C HIS A 303 -14.12 22.82 12.27
N VAL A 304 -13.38 22.74 11.14
CA VAL A 304 -12.82 21.50 10.60
C VAL A 304 -11.31 21.67 10.47
N PHE A 305 -10.53 20.75 11.03
CA PHE A 305 -9.09 20.72 10.93
C PHE A 305 -8.62 19.58 10.02
N LEU A 306 -7.75 19.92 9.06
CA LEU A 306 -7.05 18.95 8.22
C LEU A 306 -5.55 19.04 8.54
N PHE A 307 -4.97 17.94 8.97
CA PHE A 307 -3.55 17.89 9.32
C PHE A 307 -2.75 17.15 8.25
N THR A 308 -1.76 17.84 7.66
CA THR A 308 -0.82 17.32 6.65
C THR A 308 -1.52 16.62 5.48
N LEU A 309 -2.35 17.35 4.77
CA LEU A 309 -3.04 16.84 3.58
C LEU A 309 -2.03 16.32 2.54
N GLN A 310 -2.22 15.06 2.06
CA GLN A 310 -1.33 14.49 1.06
C GLN A 310 -1.90 14.56 -0.36
N GLN A 311 -3.12 14.10 -0.56
CA GLN A 311 -3.83 14.19 -1.85
C GLN A 311 -5.33 14.25 -1.61
N LEU A 312 -6.00 15.20 -2.23
CA LEU A 312 -7.45 15.20 -2.38
C LEU A 312 -7.79 15.20 -3.88
N PRO A 313 -8.77 14.40 -4.30
CA PRO A 313 -9.33 14.52 -5.64
C PRO A 313 -9.87 15.94 -5.89
N PRO A 314 -9.84 16.43 -7.13
CA PRO A 314 -10.33 17.77 -7.45
C PRO A 314 -11.78 18.02 -7.02
N THR A 315 -12.63 17.00 -7.06
CA THR A 315 -14.04 17.07 -6.62
C THR A 315 -14.16 17.28 -5.12
N GLU A 316 -13.36 16.54 -4.33
CA GLU A 316 -13.33 16.68 -2.87
C GLU A 316 -12.73 18.01 -2.43
N LEU A 317 -11.77 18.54 -3.20
CA LEU A 317 -11.23 19.87 -2.99
C LEU A 317 -12.29 20.96 -3.18
N LEU A 318 -13.13 20.84 -4.21
CA LEU A 318 -14.27 21.75 -4.42
C LEU A 318 -15.27 21.68 -3.27
N ASP A 319 -15.54 20.49 -2.74
CA ASP A 319 -16.40 20.31 -1.57
C ASP A 319 -15.82 20.99 -0.33
N LEU A 320 -14.52 20.84 -0.13
CA LEU A 320 -13.81 21.51 0.96
C LEU A 320 -13.88 23.03 0.84
N GLN A 321 -13.70 23.56 -0.36
CA GLN A 321 -13.81 25.00 -0.67
C GLN A 321 -15.24 25.50 -0.39
N ARG A 322 -16.27 24.78 -0.85
CA ARG A 322 -17.68 25.12 -0.57
C ARG A 322 -18.01 25.07 0.92
N LEU A 323 -17.46 24.08 1.65
CA LEU A 323 -17.58 24.03 3.10
C LEU A 323 -16.93 25.23 3.78
N GLY A 324 -15.77 25.69 3.31
CA GLY A 324 -15.06 26.86 3.83
C GLY A 324 -15.85 28.17 3.74
N VAL A 325 -16.89 28.23 2.86
CA VAL A 325 -17.83 29.36 2.82
C VAL A 325 -18.86 29.27 3.96
N LEU A 326 -19.20 28.07 4.40
CA LEU A 326 -20.28 27.82 5.37
C LEU A 326 -19.80 27.61 6.80
N THR A 327 -18.58 27.11 6.97
CA THR A 327 -17.94 26.83 8.27
C THR A 327 -16.46 27.21 8.21
N ASP A 328 -15.81 27.27 9.36
CA ASP A 328 -14.37 27.51 9.39
C ASP A 328 -13.59 26.22 9.12
N VAL A 329 -12.68 26.27 8.16
CA VAL A 329 -11.83 25.15 7.77
C VAL A 329 -10.37 25.58 7.88
N THR A 330 -9.56 24.86 8.63
CA THR A 330 -8.13 25.08 8.70
C THR A 330 -7.36 23.88 8.15
N ILE A 331 -6.56 24.14 7.13
CA ILE A 331 -5.62 23.17 6.56
C ILE A 331 -4.24 23.46 7.13
N LEU A 332 -3.67 22.53 7.86
CA LEU A 332 -2.30 22.57 8.36
C LEU A 332 -1.40 21.87 7.35
N HIS A 333 -0.72 22.64 6.53
CA HIS A 333 0.03 22.16 5.38
C HIS A 333 1.55 22.15 5.64
N PHE A 334 2.17 20.97 5.56
CA PHE A 334 3.62 20.88 5.55
C PHE A 334 4.16 21.31 4.20
N ASN A 335 4.89 22.39 4.16
CA ASN A 335 5.52 22.93 2.97
C ASN A 335 7.03 23.06 3.19
N PRO A 336 7.87 22.37 2.41
CA PRO A 336 9.32 22.42 2.61
C PRO A 336 9.96 23.75 2.22
N SER A 337 9.28 24.59 1.42
CA SER A 337 9.81 25.86 0.95
C SER A 337 8.87 27.03 1.27
N GLU A 338 9.44 28.14 1.73
CA GLU A 338 8.75 29.42 1.92
C GLU A 338 8.40 30.09 0.58
N GLN A 339 9.21 29.81 -0.45
CA GLN A 339 9.03 30.38 -1.77
C GLN A 339 7.95 29.63 -2.56
N PHE A 340 7.37 30.32 -3.55
CA PHE A 340 6.46 29.67 -4.48
C PHE A 340 7.22 28.70 -5.39
N TRP A 341 6.90 27.42 -5.34
CA TRP A 341 7.60 26.37 -6.08
C TRP A 341 6.69 25.40 -6.84
N ALA A 342 5.40 25.74 -6.97
CA ALA A 342 4.46 24.95 -7.75
C ALA A 342 4.83 24.84 -9.24
N ASP A 343 5.65 25.78 -9.73
CA ASP A 343 6.13 25.86 -11.12
C ASP A 343 7.47 25.13 -11.34
N ILE A 344 8.09 24.54 -10.29
CA ILE A 344 9.35 23.84 -10.39
C ILE A 344 9.13 22.37 -10.73
N VAL A 345 9.75 21.91 -11.81
CA VAL A 345 9.59 20.54 -12.32
C VAL A 345 10.93 19.96 -12.71
N ASP A 346 10.98 18.61 -12.78
CA ASP A 346 12.14 17.93 -13.35
C ASP A 346 12.31 18.26 -14.83
N LYS A 347 13.53 18.44 -15.25
CA LYS A 347 13.86 18.84 -16.63
C LYS A 347 13.32 17.87 -17.68
N ASN A 348 13.42 16.57 -17.44
CA ASN A 348 12.95 15.57 -18.38
C ASN A 348 11.42 15.64 -18.50
N TRP A 349 10.74 15.80 -17.37
CA TRP A 349 9.29 15.99 -17.34
C TRP A 349 8.87 17.28 -18.07
N LEU A 350 9.60 18.38 -17.86
CA LEU A 350 9.34 19.66 -18.56
C LEU A 350 9.50 19.52 -20.07
N MET A 351 10.53 18.84 -20.52
CA MET A 351 10.73 18.55 -21.94
C MET A 351 9.58 17.71 -22.52
N GLN A 352 9.11 16.73 -21.77
CA GLN A 352 7.94 15.93 -22.13
C GLN A 352 6.72 16.80 -22.31
N MET A 353 6.39 17.62 -21.33
CA MET A 353 5.22 18.50 -21.36
C MET A 353 5.31 19.56 -22.47
N GLN A 354 6.46 20.12 -22.74
CA GLN A 354 6.65 21.10 -23.83
C GLN A 354 6.49 20.52 -25.23
N MET A 355 6.69 19.19 -25.35
CA MET A 355 6.52 18.48 -26.60
C MET A 355 5.08 17.99 -26.82
N GLU A 356 4.28 17.88 -25.75
CA GLU A 356 2.92 17.31 -25.82
C GLU A 356 1.92 18.19 -26.59
N ASP A 357 2.14 19.50 -26.65
CA ASP A 357 1.08 20.35 -27.19
C ASP A 357 1.57 21.65 -27.83
N ASP A 358 1.37 21.78 -29.14
CA ASP A 358 1.49 23.06 -29.82
C ASP A 358 0.37 24.03 -29.43
N ALA A 359 -0.75 23.55 -28.88
CA ALA A 359 -1.88 24.39 -28.45
C ALA A 359 -1.78 24.80 -26.98
N SER A 360 -1.12 24.01 -26.14
CA SER A 360 -0.94 24.29 -24.70
C SER A 360 0.36 25.01 -24.36
N LYS A 361 1.11 25.49 -25.34
CA LYS A 361 2.29 26.34 -25.11
C LYS A 361 2.01 27.51 -24.18
N HIS A 362 0.77 27.88 -24.01
CA HIS A 362 0.36 28.94 -23.08
C HIS A 362 0.23 28.50 -21.65
N ASP A 363 -0.18 27.25 -21.38
CA ASP A 363 -0.45 26.78 -20.02
C ASP A 363 0.79 26.26 -19.28
N ALA A 364 1.81 25.83 -20.00
CA ALA A 364 3.06 25.33 -19.41
C ALA A 364 4.21 26.36 -19.37
N TRP A 365 3.98 27.62 -19.84
CA TRP A 365 5.01 28.65 -19.92
C TRP A 365 5.59 29.06 -18.54
N TYR A 366 4.82 28.85 -17.48
CA TYR A 366 5.23 29.18 -16.10
C TYR A 366 6.09 28.09 -15.47
N LEU A 367 6.13 26.88 -16.05
CA LEU A 367 6.92 25.79 -15.52
C LEU A 367 8.42 25.99 -15.76
N LYS A 368 9.22 25.71 -14.77
CA LYS A 368 10.65 25.97 -14.76
C LYS A 368 11.44 24.75 -14.33
N ASP A 369 12.60 24.54 -14.93
CA ASP A 369 13.52 23.46 -14.58
C ASP A 369 14.61 23.88 -13.59
N TYR A 370 14.48 25.05 -13.03
CA TYR A 370 15.40 25.59 -12.03
C TYR A 370 14.78 25.63 -10.65
N GLY A 371 15.61 25.66 -9.67
CA GLY A 371 15.24 25.60 -8.27
C GLY A 371 16.12 24.58 -7.56
N HIS A 372 15.69 24.11 -6.41
CA HIS A 372 16.46 23.14 -5.65
C HIS A 372 16.35 21.74 -6.27
N THR A 373 17.49 21.12 -6.63
CA THR A 373 17.54 19.82 -7.36
C THR A 373 16.81 18.69 -6.61
N LEU A 374 16.92 18.63 -5.28
CA LEU A 374 16.23 17.60 -4.49
C LEU A 374 14.72 17.81 -4.56
N LEU A 375 14.26 19.05 -4.48
CA LEU A 375 12.85 19.38 -4.49
C LEU A 375 12.21 19.09 -5.86
N SER A 376 12.88 19.45 -6.96
CA SER A 376 12.40 19.20 -8.32
C SER A 376 12.30 17.69 -8.64
N ARG A 377 13.26 16.89 -8.16
CA ARG A 377 13.30 15.44 -8.42
C ARG A 377 12.41 14.61 -7.51
N PHE A 378 12.40 14.91 -6.21
CA PHE A 378 11.74 14.09 -5.21
C PHE A 378 10.46 14.74 -4.65
N GLY A 379 10.26 16.04 -4.86
CA GLY A 379 9.13 16.80 -4.33
C GLY A 379 7.85 16.77 -5.18
N LYS A 380 7.76 15.96 -6.24
CA LYS A 380 6.63 15.97 -7.18
C LYS A 380 5.27 15.89 -6.51
N GLN A 381 5.08 14.96 -5.58
CA GLN A 381 3.81 14.78 -4.89
C GLN A 381 3.45 16.01 -4.03
N SER A 382 4.41 16.50 -3.23
CA SER A 382 4.20 17.69 -2.39
C SER A 382 3.97 18.94 -3.23
N ARG A 383 4.63 19.07 -4.38
CA ARG A 383 4.41 20.16 -5.34
C ARG A 383 2.99 20.15 -5.90
N GLU A 384 2.49 18.98 -6.28
CA GLU A 384 1.13 18.82 -6.80
C GLU A 384 0.09 19.21 -5.75
N VAL A 385 0.30 18.81 -4.49
CA VAL A 385 -0.55 19.25 -3.36
C VAL A 385 -0.47 20.77 -3.16
N PHE A 386 0.73 21.32 -3.18
CA PHE A 386 0.93 22.78 -3.04
C PHE A 386 0.29 23.53 -4.21
N ALA A 387 0.49 23.10 -5.45
CA ALA A 387 -0.15 23.68 -6.63
C ALA A 387 -1.69 23.63 -6.54
N MET A 388 -2.22 22.50 -6.08
CA MET A 388 -3.64 22.31 -5.85
C MET A 388 -4.18 23.30 -4.80
N LEU A 389 -3.51 23.44 -3.65
CA LEU A 389 -3.89 24.39 -2.61
C LEU A 389 -3.76 25.84 -3.10
N ALA A 390 -2.72 26.15 -3.86
CA ALA A 390 -2.52 27.47 -4.46
C ALA A 390 -3.63 27.83 -5.46
N SER A 391 -4.15 26.86 -6.20
CA SER A 391 -5.26 27.07 -7.15
C SER A 391 -6.56 27.49 -6.46
N LEU A 392 -6.73 27.18 -5.16
CA LEU A 392 -7.89 27.62 -4.38
C LEU A 392 -7.93 29.15 -4.22
N SER A 393 -6.78 29.81 -4.27
CA SER A 393 -6.67 31.27 -4.11
C SER A 393 -6.92 32.05 -5.42
N GLY A 394 -6.86 31.37 -6.58
CA GLY A 394 -6.94 32.02 -7.90
C GLY A 394 -8.36 32.19 -8.47
N ASN A 395 -9.37 31.58 -7.85
CA ASN A 395 -10.76 31.65 -8.30
C ASN A 395 -11.53 32.71 -7.50
N GLU A 396 -12.70 33.14 -7.96
CA GLU A 396 -13.60 34.19 -7.46
C GLU A 396 -13.95 34.14 -5.94
N TYR A 397 -13.29 33.26 -5.16
CA TYR A 397 -13.50 33.08 -3.73
C TYR A 397 -12.46 33.88 -2.92
N GLU A 398 -12.79 35.11 -2.59
CA GLU A 398 -11.99 36.06 -1.76
C GLU A 398 -11.78 35.60 -0.30
N HIS A 399 -12.05 34.33 0.05
CA HIS A 399 -12.12 33.87 1.45
C HIS A 399 -11.05 32.84 1.84
N VAL A 400 -9.96 32.73 1.08
CA VAL A 400 -8.81 31.89 1.45
C VAL A 400 -7.73 32.75 2.11
N LEU A 401 -7.44 32.46 3.38
CA LEU A 401 -6.37 33.12 4.12
C LEU A 401 -5.15 32.19 4.22
N TRP A 402 -4.01 32.67 3.75
CA TRP A 402 -2.73 32.02 3.97
C TRP A 402 -2.05 32.59 5.19
N GLN A 403 -1.52 31.71 6.03
CA GLN A 403 -0.73 32.05 7.20
C GLN A 403 0.59 31.27 7.13
N ASP A 404 1.69 32.01 7.03
CA ASP A 404 3.03 31.46 6.94
C ASP A 404 3.67 31.45 8.33
N ASP A 405 4.13 30.27 8.76
CA ASP A 405 4.83 30.09 10.03
C ASP A 405 6.06 29.20 9.80
N PHE A 406 7.00 29.72 9.03
CA PHE A 406 8.25 29.06 8.68
C PHE A 406 9.34 29.29 9.70
N ASP A 407 10.11 28.26 10.00
CA ASP A 407 11.31 28.34 10.82
C ASP A 407 12.51 28.74 9.94
N ASN A 408 12.91 30.01 10.04
CA ASN A 408 14.03 30.59 9.32
C ASN A 408 15.31 30.67 10.19
N THR A 409 15.45 29.80 11.18
CA THR A 409 16.63 29.76 12.05
C THR A 409 17.90 29.55 11.21
N PRO A 410 18.97 30.38 11.40
CA PRO A 410 20.21 30.23 10.66
C PRO A 410 20.80 28.83 10.86
N PRO A 411 21.22 28.14 9.77
CA PRO A 411 21.71 26.76 9.84
C PRO A 411 23.09 26.69 10.53
N ASN A 412 23.24 25.72 11.45
CA ASN A 412 24.49 25.45 12.14
C ASN A 412 25.15 24.14 11.71
N THR A 413 24.38 23.22 11.16
CA THR A 413 24.81 21.89 10.74
C THR A 413 24.62 21.70 9.23
N LEU A 414 25.24 20.68 8.65
CA LEU A 414 25.08 20.35 7.23
C LEU A 414 23.62 20.03 6.88
N LEU A 415 22.93 19.28 7.74
CA LEU A 415 21.52 18.95 7.53
C LEU A 415 20.64 20.19 7.54
N GLU A 416 20.79 21.04 8.54
CA GLU A 416 20.06 22.31 8.64
C GLU A 416 20.35 23.22 7.44
N PHE A 417 21.59 23.19 6.94
CA PHE A 417 21.97 23.95 5.77
C PHE A 417 21.23 23.48 4.50
N ILE A 418 21.15 22.16 4.27
CA ILE A 418 20.37 21.59 3.16
C ILE A 418 18.88 21.91 3.30
N GLN A 419 18.34 21.82 4.52
CA GLN A 419 16.94 22.20 4.78
C GLN A 419 16.68 23.68 4.53
N HIS A 420 17.61 24.54 4.89
CA HIS A 420 17.53 25.98 4.65
C HIS A 420 17.63 26.31 3.15
N ASP A 421 18.48 25.62 2.39
CA ASP A 421 18.55 25.75 0.93
C ASP A 421 17.23 25.37 0.26
N ILE A 422 16.61 24.28 0.71
CA ILE A 422 15.28 23.87 0.24
C ILE A 422 14.25 24.94 0.60
N LEU A 423 14.29 25.47 1.81
CA LEU A 423 13.36 26.51 2.29
C LEU A 423 13.42 27.76 1.42
N MET A 424 14.64 28.21 1.07
CA MET A 424 14.87 29.42 0.27
C MET A 424 14.86 29.19 -1.24
N LEU A 425 14.74 27.96 -1.71
CA LEU A 425 14.90 27.53 -3.11
C LEU A 425 16.26 27.93 -3.70
N GLU A 426 17.28 28.05 -2.88
CA GLU A 426 18.63 28.40 -3.31
C GLU A 426 19.48 27.14 -3.47
N GLU A 427 19.92 26.84 -4.69
CA GLU A 427 21.07 25.95 -4.87
C GLU A 427 22.36 26.72 -4.59
N VAL A 428 22.72 26.81 -3.33
CA VAL A 428 23.93 27.53 -2.89
C VAL A 428 25.17 27.12 -3.66
N ALA A 429 25.27 25.85 -4.02
CA ALA A 429 26.38 25.36 -4.86
C ALA A 429 26.40 26.02 -6.25
N THR A 430 25.26 26.33 -6.85
CA THR A 430 25.17 26.97 -8.16
C THR A 430 25.31 28.49 -8.05
N THR A 431 24.64 29.08 -7.09
CA THR A 431 24.73 30.54 -6.83
C THR A 431 26.11 30.93 -6.32
N ALA A 432 26.72 30.12 -5.44
CA ALA A 432 28.09 30.33 -4.99
C ALA A 432 29.08 30.20 -6.14
N LYS A 433 28.95 29.19 -6.99
CA LYS A 433 29.77 29.00 -8.19
C LYS A 433 29.65 30.18 -9.15
N ILE A 434 28.43 30.66 -9.39
CA ILE A 434 28.20 31.85 -10.25
C ILE A 434 28.80 33.12 -9.63
N ASN A 435 28.60 33.34 -8.34
CA ASN A 435 29.16 34.48 -7.63
C ASN A 435 30.69 34.42 -7.58
N ASP A 436 31.26 33.22 -7.41
CA ASP A 436 32.72 33.03 -7.43
C ASP A 436 33.30 33.23 -8.83
N MET A 437 32.61 32.79 -9.88
CA MET A 437 32.97 33.09 -11.27
C MET A 437 32.92 34.60 -11.55
N LEU A 438 31.89 35.28 -11.07
CA LEU A 438 31.78 36.76 -11.18
C LEU A 438 32.89 37.49 -10.40
N LYS A 439 33.28 36.99 -9.22
CA LYS A 439 34.41 37.54 -8.42
C LYS A 439 35.72 37.30 -9.13
N LEU A 440 35.95 36.10 -9.75
CA LEU A 440 37.13 35.79 -10.54
C LEU A 440 37.24 36.73 -11.76
N VAL A 441 36.14 36.89 -12.51
CA VAL A 441 36.11 37.79 -13.67
C VAL A 441 36.41 39.21 -13.24
N LYS A 442 35.82 39.72 -12.15
CA LYS A 442 36.13 41.07 -11.62
C LYS A 442 37.56 41.20 -11.07
N GLY A 443 38.10 40.11 -10.47
CA GLY A 443 39.48 40.06 -9.97
C GLY A 443 40.49 40.08 -11.09
N ASP A 444 40.18 39.42 -12.22
CA ASP A 444 41.03 39.41 -13.41
C ASP A 444 40.99 40.75 -14.17
N GLU A 445 39.83 41.44 -14.20
CA GLU A 445 39.73 42.82 -14.69
C GLU A 445 40.65 43.77 -13.90
N ALA A 446 40.70 43.64 -12.57
CA ALA A 446 41.56 44.44 -11.73
C ALA A 446 43.05 44.12 -11.90
N LYS A 447 43.42 42.88 -12.16
CA LYS A 447 44.81 42.42 -12.47
C LYS A 447 45.21 42.78 -13.88
N ALA A 448 44.33 42.55 -14.85
CA ALA A 448 44.56 42.91 -16.25
C ALA A 448 44.68 44.42 -16.44
N ALA A 449 43.93 45.22 -15.64
CA ALA A 449 44.05 46.66 -15.64
C ALA A 449 45.43 47.15 -15.16
N LYS A 450 46.17 46.36 -14.41
CA LYS A 450 47.56 46.66 -13.99
C LYS A 450 48.65 46.13 -14.95
N ALA A 451 48.34 45.21 -15.85
CA ALA A 451 49.31 44.47 -16.61
C ALA A 451 49.20 44.56 -18.16
N ALA A 452 48.13 45.10 -18.73
CA ALA A 452 47.85 45.06 -20.14
C ALA A 452 47.85 46.40 -20.86
N SER A 453 48.32 46.39 -22.11
CA SER A 453 48.15 47.48 -23.09
C SER A 453 46.64 47.69 -23.39
N GLU A 454 46.32 48.88 -23.93
CA GLU A 454 44.92 49.29 -24.17
C GLU A 454 44.08 48.30 -25.01
N ASP A 455 44.68 47.52 -25.91
CA ASP A 455 44.02 46.49 -26.71
C ASP A 455 43.55 45.26 -25.91
N GLY A 456 44.30 44.86 -24.87
CA GLY A 456 43.92 43.74 -24.00
C GLY A 456 42.75 44.07 -23.08
N ARG A 457 42.64 45.37 -22.69
CA ARG A 457 41.53 45.84 -21.85
C ARG A 457 40.21 45.86 -22.60
N GLN A 458 40.21 46.25 -23.88
CA GLN A 458 38.99 46.26 -24.70
C GLN A 458 38.45 44.87 -24.95
N ASN A 459 39.36 43.91 -25.18
CA ASN A 459 38.99 42.50 -25.46
C ASN A 459 38.42 41.82 -24.18
N LEU A 460 39.00 42.09 -23.02
CA LEU A 460 38.56 41.55 -21.76
C LEU A 460 37.21 42.18 -21.33
N ALA A 461 37.06 43.48 -21.51
CA ALA A 461 35.80 44.20 -21.22
C ALA A 461 34.66 43.73 -22.13
N GLN A 462 34.92 43.50 -23.42
CA GLN A 462 33.92 42.91 -24.33
C GLN A 462 33.52 41.50 -23.96
N GLN A 463 34.46 40.60 -23.58
CA GLN A 463 34.18 39.26 -23.12
C GLN A 463 33.40 39.22 -21.82
N THR A 464 33.69 40.11 -20.88
CA THR A 464 32.97 40.25 -19.61
C THR A 464 31.55 40.78 -19.83
N GLN A 465 31.38 41.73 -20.76
CA GLN A 465 30.08 42.27 -21.13
C GLN A 465 29.22 41.24 -21.86
N LEU A 466 29.84 40.39 -22.69
CA LEU A 466 29.18 39.26 -23.37
C LEU A 466 28.73 38.17 -22.36
N LEU A 467 29.56 37.83 -21.38
CA LEU A 467 29.28 36.91 -20.28
C LEU A 467 28.17 37.44 -19.38
N GLN A 468 28.16 38.73 -19.06
CA GLN A 468 27.09 39.37 -18.28
C GLN A 468 25.77 39.42 -19.06
N GLN A 469 25.80 39.70 -20.36
CA GLN A 469 24.62 39.61 -21.23
C GLN A 469 24.09 38.18 -21.38
N GLN A 470 24.95 37.20 -21.46
CA GLN A 470 24.54 35.80 -21.51
C GLN A 470 23.97 35.32 -20.18
N LEU A 471 24.52 35.71 -19.05
CA LEU A 471 23.97 35.48 -17.72
C LEU A 471 22.62 36.15 -17.52
N ALA A 472 22.49 37.43 -17.93
CA ALA A 472 21.22 38.13 -17.90
C ALA A 472 20.16 37.49 -18.84
N ASN A 473 20.57 36.95 -19.98
CA ASN A 473 19.68 36.21 -20.90
C ASN A 473 19.26 34.85 -20.32
N ILE A 474 20.15 34.17 -19.61
CA ILE A 474 19.84 32.93 -18.89
C ILE A 474 18.85 33.20 -17.74
N GLN A 475 19.04 34.31 -17.02
CA GLN A 475 18.11 34.72 -15.95
C GLN A 475 16.77 35.21 -16.49
N SER A 476 16.72 35.81 -17.70
CA SER A 476 15.49 36.39 -18.25
C SER A 476 14.70 35.47 -19.19
N ASN A 477 15.33 34.53 -19.86
CA ASN A 477 14.72 33.76 -20.96
C ASN A 477 14.53 32.28 -20.71
N GLY A 478 14.77 31.75 -19.52
CA GLY A 478 14.55 30.32 -19.18
C GLY A 478 14.68 29.37 -20.39
N LEU A 479 15.55 28.41 -20.32
CA LEU A 479 15.60 27.21 -21.19
C LEU A 479 15.72 27.30 -22.73
N LYS A 480 15.62 28.45 -23.34
CA LYS A 480 15.71 28.51 -24.83
C LYS A 480 17.09 28.26 -25.41
N ASP A 481 18.13 28.17 -24.57
CA ASP A 481 19.49 28.06 -25.06
C ASP A 481 20.41 27.15 -24.25
N ILE A 482 20.06 25.85 -24.25
CA ILE A 482 20.86 24.79 -23.59
C ILE A 482 22.26 24.69 -24.23
N GLU A 483 22.37 24.86 -25.54
CA GLU A 483 23.66 24.83 -26.25
C GLU A 483 24.55 26.02 -25.87
N SER A 484 24.02 27.22 -25.69
CA SER A 484 24.77 28.38 -25.25
C SER A 484 25.17 28.27 -23.78
N THR A 485 24.29 27.72 -22.94
CA THR A 485 24.57 27.46 -21.52
C THR A 485 25.66 26.39 -21.36
N LEU A 486 25.62 25.33 -22.16
CA LEU A 486 26.65 24.28 -22.20
C LEU A 486 27.99 24.82 -22.73
N GLY A 487 27.93 25.68 -23.75
CA GLY A 487 29.12 26.39 -24.32
C GLY A 487 29.75 27.33 -23.30
N LEU A 488 28.95 28.08 -22.57
CA LEU A 488 29.39 28.96 -21.48
C LEU A 488 30.00 28.13 -20.34
N TYR A 489 29.34 27.06 -19.92
CA TYR A 489 29.85 26.15 -18.88
C TYR A 489 31.21 25.50 -19.29
N LYS A 490 31.33 25.14 -20.53
CA LYS A 490 32.56 24.56 -21.09
C LYS A 490 33.70 25.59 -21.15
N ALA A 491 33.40 26.82 -21.59
CA ALA A 491 34.39 27.91 -21.62
C ALA A 491 34.82 28.34 -20.22
N ILE A 492 33.90 28.37 -19.26
CA ILE A 492 34.19 28.64 -17.84
C ILE A 492 35.00 27.51 -17.21
N LYS A 493 34.67 26.27 -17.50
CA LYS A 493 35.39 25.07 -17.00
C LYS A 493 36.82 25.00 -17.56
N ASP A 494 37.03 25.38 -18.82
CA ASP A 494 38.34 25.40 -19.45
C ASP A 494 39.21 26.54 -18.91
N LYS A 495 38.66 27.69 -18.65
CA LYS A 495 39.35 28.79 -17.96
C LYS A 495 39.70 28.48 -16.50
N LEU A 496 38.78 27.88 -15.75
CA LEU A 496 39.01 27.39 -14.38
C LEU A 496 40.07 26.31 -14.31
N LYS A 497 40.19 25.44 -15.33
CA LYS A 497 41.26 24.45 -15.41
C LYS A 497 42.64 25.08 -15.66
N GLN A 498 42.73 26.20 -16.37
CA GLN A 498 44.00 26.89 -16.65
C GLN A 498 44.55 27.67 -15.46
N GLU A 499 43.67 28.17 -14.56
CA GLU A 499 44.10 28.99 -13.38
C GLU A 499 44.04 28.24 -12.04
N SER A 500 43.67 26.96 -12.02
CA SER A 500 43.00 26.32 -10.93
C SER A 500 43.81 25.79 -9.76
N ASN A 501 45.07 25.93 -9.69
CA ASN A 501 45.78 25.26 -8.58
C ASN A 501 46.23 26.14 -7.42
N LYS A 502 46.00 27.44 -7.42
CA LYS A 502 46.43 28.30 -6.29
C LYS A 502 45.45 29.32 -5.71
N GLN A 503 44.29 29.53 -6.31
CA GLN A 503 43.32 30.54 -5.83
C GLN A 503 41.96 30.03 -5.39
N LEU A 504 41.64 28.76 -5.52
CA LEU A 504 40.42 28.13 -5.04
C LEU A 504 40.38 27.94 -3.52
N GLU A 505 41.48 28.17 -2.81
CA GLU A 505 41.58 28.02 -1.36
C GLU A 505 40.85 29.13 -0.54
N ASN A 506 40.52 30.26 -1.16
CA ASN A 506 39.90 31.41 -0.47
C ASN A 506 38.44 31.65 -0.78
N VAL A 507 37.75 30.70 -1.41
CA VAL A 507 36.30 30.74 -1.51
C VAL A 507 35.73 30.30 -0.18
N GLU A 508 34.95 31.12 0.48
CA GLU A 508 34.13 30.71 1.64
C GLU A 508 33.11 29.65 1.18
N LYS A 509 33.60 28.44 0.97
CA LYS A 509 32.74 27.27 0.86
C LYS A 509 32.22 27.03 2.26
N TRP A 510 30.92 26.87 2.39
CA TRP A 510 30.39 26.35 3.63
C TRP A 510 31.10 25.00 3.87
N ARG A 511 31.76 24.87 4.97
CA ARG A 511 32.43 23.66 5.40
C ARG A 511 31.73 23.20 6.66
N PRO A 512 31.31 21.92 6.72
CA PRO A 512 30.82 21.39 7.99
C PRO A 512 31.86 21.63 9.07
N LYS A 513 31.42 22.00 10.26
CA LYS A 513 32.29 22.12 11.40
C LYS A 513 33.00 20.78 11.61
N PRO A 514 34.26 20.73 12.10
CA PRO A 514 35.02 19.47 12.24
C PRO A 514 34.33 18.40 13.06
N LEU A 515 33.33 18.76 13.87
CA LEU A 515 32.55 17.86 14.71
C LEU A 515 31.07 17.77 14.26
N ASP A 516 30.74 18.19 13.05
CA ASP A 516 29.38 18.05 12.54
C ASP A 516 29.10 16.58 12.18
N THR A 517 28.17 16.01 12.94
CA THR A 517 27.68 14.63 12.75
C THR A 517 26.24 14.58 12.26
N SER A 518 25.67 15.69 11.78
CA SER A 518 24.29 15.77 11.34
C SER A 518 23.99 14.86 10.15
N ILE A 519 24.99 14.59 9.30
CA ILE A 519 24.92 13.61 8.22
C ILE A 519 26.17 12.73 8.28
N ALA A 520 25.97 11.43 8.39
CA ALA A 520 27.05 10.44 8.36
C ALA A 520 26.74 9.38 7.29
N ILE A 521 27.76 9.02 6.49
CA ILE A 521 27.65 8.00 5.46
C ILE A 521 28.56 6.83 5.84
N HIS A 522 27.96 5.67 6.05
CA HIS A 522 28.66 4.44 6.38
C HIS A 522 28.60 3.46 5.20
N VAL A 523 29.75 3.06 4.68
CA VAL A 523 29.84 2.08 3.58
C VAL A 523 30.15 0.73 4.18
N CYS A 524 29.24 -0.23 3.99
CA CYS A 524 29.36 -1.59 4.51
C CYS A 524 29.25 -2.61 3.37
N HIS A 525 29.91 -3.76 3.55
CA HIS A 525 29.96 -4.80 2.52
C HIS A 525 28.77 -5.77 2.52
N SER A 526 27.93 -5.73 3.55
CA SER A 526 26.73 -6.60 3.66
C SER A 526 25.64 -5.94 4.49
N MET A 527 24.39 -6.39 4.33
CA MET A 527 23.25 -5.92 5.12
C MET A 527 23.43 -6.24 6.61
N VAL A 528 23.94 -7.42 6.94
CA VAL A 528 24.24 -7.78 8.34
C VAL A 528 25.18 -6.75 8.98
N ARG A 529 26.27 -6.39 8.26
CA ARG A 529 27.23 -5.39 8.76
C ARG A 529 26.59 -3.99 8.86
N GLN A 530 25.72 -3.61 7.95
CA GLN A 530 24.99 -2.33 8.05
C GLN A 530 24.15 -2.28 9.33
N LEU A 531 23.41 -3.34 9.63
CA LEU A 531 22.54 -3.42 10.82
C LEU A 531 23.38 -3.47 12.13
N GLU A 532 24.54 -4.16 12.13
CA GLU A 532 25.45 -4.15 13.27
C GLU A 532 26.03 -2.74 13.55
N VAL A 533 26.44 -2.04 12.48
CA VAL A 533 26.92 -0.65 12.58
C VAL A 533 25.82 0.25 13.07
N LEU A 534 24.61 0.13 12.51
CA LEU A 534 23.42 0.88 12.96
C LEU A 534 23.14 0.63 14.43
N ARG A 535 23.16 -0.63 14.88
CA ARG A 535 22.96 -0.98 16.30
C ARG A 535 23.99 -0.31 17.19
N SER A 536 25.26 -0.36 16.80
CA SER A 536 26.34 0.27 17.55
C SER A 536 26.19 1.79 17.61
N MET A 537 25.74 2.41 16.52
CA MET A 537 25.48 3.84 16.46
C MET A 537 24.31 4.24 17.36
N ILE A 538 23.23 3.48 17.36
CA ILE A 538 22.07 3.72 18.23
C ILE A 538 22.47 3.65 19.71
N ILE A 539 23.26 2.63 20.10
CA ILE A 539 23.76 2.50 21.46
C ILE A 539 24.66 3.70 21.81
N GLY A 540 25.57 4.07 20.90
CA GLY A 540 26.43 5.24 21.08
C GLY A 540 25.65 6.54 21.21
N TRP A 541 24.61 6.72 20.41
CA TRP A 541 23.73 7.90 20.43
C TRP A 541 22.95 8.00 21.75
N LEU A 542 22.43 6.87 22.26
CA LEU A 542 21.71 6.83 23.53
C LEU A 542 22.66 7.11 24.71
N ASN A 543 23.87 6.53 24.71
CA ASN A 543 24.84 6.68 25.79
C ASN A 543 25.52 8.07 25.79
N TYR A 544 25.60 8.74 24.65
CA TYR A 544 26.29 10.03 24.54
C TYR A 544 25.64 11.14 25.38
N SER A 545 24.34 11.08 25.57
CA SER A 545 23.62 12.04 26.41
C SER A 545 23.97 11.92 27.89
N ASP A 546 24.34 10.73 28.35
CA ASP A 546 24.62 10.48 29.76
C ASP A 546 26.10 10.73 30.16
N MET A 547 27.03 10.56 29.20
CA MET A 547 28.47 10.65 29.49
C MET A 547 29.06 12.09 29.44
N GLN A 548 28.42 13.00 28.69
CA GLN A 548 28.96 14.37 28.52
C GLN A 548 28.18 15.46 29.25
N ALA A 549 27.00 15.15 29.75
CA ALA A 549 26.22 16.10 30.53
C ALA A 549 26.78 16.20 31.94
N THR A 550 27.25 17.38 32.33
CA THR A 550 27.44 17.69 33.75
C THR A 550 26.08 17.55 34.45
N PRO A 551 26.05 17.18 35.74
CA PRO A 551 24.77 17.02 36.47
C PRO A 551 23.81 18.21 36.40
N ALA A 552 24.34 19.41 36.08
CA ALA A 552 23.55 20.61 35.84
C ALA A 552 22.96 20.73 34.42
N GLN A 553 23.38 19.88 33.47
CA GLN A 553 22.96 19.87 32.07
C GLN A 553 22.06 18.66 31.70
N ILE A 554 21.84 17.75 32.64
CA ILE A 554 20.87 16.66 32.45
C ILE A 554 19.49 17.31 32.43
N PRO A 555 18.71 17.18 31.35
CA PRO A 555 17.37 17.74 31.29
C PRO A 555 16.58 17.23 32.49
N THR A 556 16.04 18.14 33.28
CA THR A 556 15.17 17.81 34.41
C THR A 556 13.83 17.25 33.97
N ASP A 557 13.47 17.53 32.72
CA ASP A 557 12.26 16.98 32.11
C ASP A 557 12.58 15.62 31.48
N PRO A 558 11.89 14.52 31.88
CA PRO A 558 12.03 13.22 31.23
C PRO A 558 11.80 13.22 29.72
N TRP A 559 11.08 14.23 29.20
CA TRP A 559 10.73 14.37 27.79
C TRP A 559 11.87 14.94 26.94
N ASP A 560 12.87 15.57 27.52
CA ASP A 560 14.06 16.05 26.80
C ASP A 560 15.15 14.98 26.62
N ARG A 561 14.90 13.76 27.08
CA ARG A 561 15.85 12.64 26.94
C ARG A 561 15.67 11.98 25.57
N ARG A 562 16.78 11.62 24.94
CA ARG A 562 16.79 10.82 23.72
C ARG A 562 16.07 9.49 23.94
N ALA A 563 15.07 9.20 23.12
CA ALA A 563 14.28 7.99 23.20
C ALA A 563 14.42 7.12 21.94
N LEU A 564 14.23 5.82 22.07
CA LEU A 564 14.22 4.91 20.92
C LEU A 564 13.10 5.25 19.92
N SER A 565 12.00 5.84 20.39
CA SER A 565 10.90 6.33 19.55
C SER A 565 11.29 7.45 18.59
N ASP A 566 12.44 8.12 18.83
CA ASP A 566 12.92 9.23 17.98
C ASP A 566 13.72 8.72 16.78
N ILE A 567 13.93 7.40 16.67
CA ILE A 567 14.72 6.79 15.61
C ILE A 567 13.80 6.15 14.58
N LEU A 568 13.93 6.59 13.33
CA LEU A 568 13.28 5.99 12.18
C LEU A 568 14.33 5.38 11.25
N VAL A 569 14.14 4.11 10.89
CA VAL A 569 14.99 3.39 9.94
C VAL A 569 14.18 3.10 8.68
N LEU A 570 14.65 3.57 7.53
CA LEU A 570 14.02 3.34 6.23
C LEU A 570 14.83 2.31 5.45
N LEU A 571 14.14 1.30 4.93
CA LEU A 571 14.73 0.22 4.11
C LEU A 571 13.95 0.12 2.80
N PRO A 572 14.63 0.00 1.65
CA PRO A 572 13.95 -0.15 0.35
C PRO A 572 13.19 -1.48 0.24
N ASP A 573 13.74 -2.56 0.82
CA ASP A 573 13.19 -3.91 0.79
C ASP A 573 13.27 -4.52 2.19
N ILE A 574 12.16 -4.40 2.91
CA ILE A 574 12.07 -4.90 4.29
C ILE A 574 11.83 -6.42 4.30
N GLU A 575 11.05 -6.94 3.36
CA GLU A 575 10.62 -8.34 3.32
C GLU A 575 11.81 -9.28 3.20
N THR A 576 12.71 -9.01 2.26
CA THR A 576 13.93 -9.81 2.06
C THR A 576 14.85 -9.82 3.28
N HIS A 577 14.83 -8.74 4.08
CA HIS A 577 15.77 -8.54 5.18
C HIS A 577 15.16 -8.74 6.57
N GLN A 578 13.87 -9.09 6.68
CA GLN A 578 13.17 -9.21 7.96
C GLN A 578 13.89 -10.13 8.96
N ASN A 579 14.31 -11.31 8.52
CA ASN A 579 14.98 -12.28 9.39
C ASN A 579 16.31 -11.74 9.97
N ILE A 580 17.06 -10.98 9.14
CA ILE A 580 18.33 -10.39 9.54
C ILE A 580 18.09 -9.24 10.53
N ILE A 581 17.03 -8.44 10.32
CA ILE A 581 16.62 -7.36 11.21
C ILE A 581 16.24 -7.94 12.59
N GLU A 582 15.40 -8.96 12.62
CA GLU A 582 14.95 -9.62 13.86
C GLU A 582 16.12 -10.30 14.62
N ALA A 583 17.09 -10.85 13.90
CA ALA A 583 18.30 -11.43 14.50
C ALA A 583 19.22 -10.34 15.11
N THR A 584 19.30 -9.16 14.47
CA THR A 584 20.15 -8.06 14.94
C THR A 584 19.49 -7.26 16.06
N PHE A 585 18.16 -7.12 16.03
CA PHE A 585 17.34 -6.41 17.01
C PHE A 585 16.31 -7.35 17.66
N PRO A 586 16.76 -8.36 18.45
CA PRO A 586 15.85 -9.35 18.99
C PRO A 586 14.89 -8.73 20.01
N LYS A 587 13.64 -9.20 20.01
CA LYS A 587 12.60 -8.76 20.96
C LYS A 587 12.93 -9.16 22.41
N HIS A 588 13.62 -10.30 22.59
CA HIS A 588 14.01 -10.82 23.89
C HIS A 588 15.49 -11.20 23.88
N VAL A 589 16.26 -10.62 24.75
CA VAL A 589 17.67 -11.00 24.95
C VAL A 589 17.75 -11.79 26.26
N GLY A 590 18.13 -13.06 26.16
CA GLY A 590 18.52 -13.83 27.30
C GLY A 590 19.94 -13.38 27.75
N GLY A 591 20.08 -12.79 28.95
CA GLY A 591 21.34 -12.33 29.49
C GLY A 591 21.51 -10.80 29.57
N ASP A 592 22.69 -10.33 29.97
CA ASP A 592 22.99 -8.92 30.28
C ASP A 592 23.17 -8.00 29.05
N GLY A 593 22.52 -8.31 27.92
CA GLY A 593 22.63 -7.54 26.66
C GLY A 593 21.67 -6.34 26.60
N TYR A 594 22.09 -5.27 25.93
CA TYR A 594 21.20 -4.13 25.62
C TYR A 594 20.07 -4.58 24.71
N GLN A 595 18.85 -4.39 25.17
CA GLN A 595 17.65 -4.64 24.39
C GLN A 595 17.28 -3.38 23.62
N LEU A 596 17.30 -3.48 22.29
CA LEU A 596 16.85 -2.42 21.38
C LEU A 596 15.60 -2.92 20.64
N PRO A 597 14.40 -2.71 21.20
CA PRO A 597 13.18 -3.15 20.54
C PRO A 597 12.98 -2.38 19.23
N ALA A 598 12.80 -3.11 18.13
CA ALA A 598 12.45 -2.55 16.83
C ALA A 598 11.03 -2.96 16.45
N LYS A 599 10.24 -1.99 15.98
CA LYS A 599 8.93 -2.25 15.34
C LYS A 599 9.13 -2.20 13.82
N VAL A 600 9.01 -3.35 13.18
CA VAL A 600 9.02 -3.46 11.72
C VAL A 600 7.59 -3.25 11.22
N THR A 601 7.42 -2.38 10.22
CA THR A 601 6.13 -2.10 9.57
C THR A 601 6.22 -2.48 8.10
N GLY A 602 5.10 -2.91 7.51
CA GLY A 602 5.03 -3.31 6.10
C GLY A 602 5.31 -4.79 5.84
N VAL A 603 5.52 -5.59 6.92
CA VAL A 603 5.64 -7.05 6.84
C VAL A 603 4.81 -7.70 7.94
N VAL A 604 4.31 -8.89 7.67
CA VAL A 604 3.58 -9.67 8.66
C VAL A 604 4.54 -10.10 9.77
N ALA A 605 4.18 -9.86 11.01
CA ALA A 605 4.99 -10.29 12.13
C ALA A 605 5.14 -11.81 12.12
N LYS A 606 6.36 -12.31 12.41
CA LYS A 606 6.70 -13.73 12.33
C LYS A 606 5.79 -14.62 13.17
N ASP A 607 5.41 -14.17 14.35
CA ASP A 607 4.49 -14.88 15.24
C ASP A 607 3.09 -15.04 14.64
N ILE A 608 2.60 -14.04 13.90
CA ILE A 608 1.33 -14.12 13.16
C ILE A 608 1.44 -15.15 12.04
N ASN A 609 2.51 -15.10 11.27
CA ASN A 609 2.73 -16.01 10.16
C ASN A 609 2.88 -17.46 10.63
N LEU A 610 3.65 -17.72 11.68
CA LEU A 610 3.81 -19.07 12.24
C LEU A 610 2.49 -19.62 12.79
N LEU A 611 1.70 -18.80 13.50
CA LEU A 611 0.40 -19.21 14.00
C LEU A 611 -0.56 -19.50 12.84
N TRP A 612 -0.58 -18.64 11.82
CA TRP A 612 -1.41 -18.84 10.64
C TRP A 612 -1.03 -20.11 9.87
N GLN A 613 0.26 -20.38 9.68
CA GLN A 613 0.75 -21.61 9.06
C GLN A 613 0.39 -22.86 9.89
N ALA A 614 0.46 -22.80 11.21
CA ALA A 614 0.04 -23.90 12.05
C ALA A 614 -1.46 -24.22 11.91
N ILE A 615 -2.30 -23.18 11.83
CA ILE A 615 -3.75 -23.32 11.62
C ILE A 615 -4.05 -23.87 10.24
N THR A 616 -3.47 -23.26 9.20
CA THR A 616 -3.78 -23.63 7.81
C THR A 616 -3.27 -25.01 7.43
N GLY A 617 -2.24 -25.54 8.09
CA GLY A 617 -1.75 -26.90 7.86
C GLY A 617 -2.82 -27.96 8.07
N TYR A 618 -3.75 -27.79 9.01
CA TYR A 618 -4.88 -28.70 9.20
C TYR A 618 -5.83 -28.77 8.01
N TYR A 619 -5.81 -27.77 7.15
CA TYR A 619 -6.66 -27.69 5.95
C TYR A 619 -5.89 -28.00 4.67
N THR A 620 -4.64 -27.57 4.57
CA THR A 620 -3.89 -27.59 3.30
C THR A 620 -3.12 -28.86 3.06
N LEU A 621 -2.65 -29.56 4.11
CA LEU A 621 -1.84 -30.77 3.96
C LEU A 621 -2.55 -31.89 3.20
N LEU A 622 -3.87 -31.99 3.31
CA LEU A 622 -4.68 -33.01 2.62
C LEU A 622 -5.55 -32.46 1.48
N ASN A 623 -5.90 -31.16 1.55
CA ASN A 623 -6.90 -30.58 0.63
C ASN A 623 -6.28 -29.74 -0.50
N ARG A 624 -4.95 -29.57 -0.53
CA ARG A 624 -4.28 -28.89 -1.64
C ARG A 624 -4.26 -29.80 -2.87
N ALA A 625 -4.48 -29.24 -4.05
CA ALA A 625 -4.37 -29.99 -5.30
C ALA A 625 -2.98 -30.65 -5.42
N GLY A 626 -2.95 -31.94 -5.67
CA GLY A 626 -1.71 -32.72 -5.75
C GLY A 626 -0.98 -32.93 -4.41
N ALA A 627 -1.62 -32.74 -3.27
CA ALA A 627 -1.05 -32.99 -1.95
C ALA A 627 -0.62 -34.46 -1.83
N ARG A 628 0.67 -34.67 -1.59
CA ARG A 628 1.24 -36.03 -1.44
C ARG A 628 1.42 -36.45 0.00
N PHE A 629 1.20 -35.54 0.95
CA PHE A 629 1.41 -35.75 2.37
C PHE A 629 2.79 -36.35 2.66
N GLN A 630 3.82 -35.67 2.18
CA GLN A 630 5.20 -36.14 2.32
C GLN A 630 5.73 -35.88 3.73
N ARG A 631 6.61 -36.77 4.19
CA ARG A 631 7.24 -36.68 5.51
C ARG A 631 7.86 -35.30 5.78
N SER A 632 8.57 -34.70 4.80
CA SER A 632 9.18 -33.38 4.96
C SER A 632 8.14 -32.30 5.23
N GLU A 633 7.07 -32.24 4.45
CA GLU A 633 5.98 -31.26 4.62
C GLU A 633 5.30 -31.40 5.98
N VAL A 634 5.03 -32.63 6.39
CA VAL A 634 4.39 -32.91 7.69
C VAL A 634 5.32 -32.55 8.84
N PHE A 635 6.61 -32.86 8.74
CA PHE A 635 7.59 -32.55 9.78
C PHE A 635 7.83 -31.05 9.89
N ASP A 636 7.96 -30.32 8.77
CA ASP A 636 8.06 -28.87 8.78
C ASP A 636 6.86 -28.24 9.47
N TRP A 637 5.66 -28.76 9.23
CA TRP A 637 4.46 -28.27 9.91
C TRP A 637 4.40 -28.65 11.40
N LEU A 638 4.74 -29.90 11.78
CA LEU A 638 4.78 -30.35 13.17
C LEU A 638 5.78 -29.56 14.00
N MET A 639 6.87 -29.12 13.40
CA MET A 639 7.93 -28.34 14.07
C MET A 639 7.59 -26.85 14.24
N LEU A 640 6.42 -26.39 13.79
CA LEU A 640 5.95 -25.03 14.05
C LEU A 640 5.66 -24.83 15.54
N ALA A 641 6.31 -23.82 16.16
CA ALA A 641 6.17 -23.56 17.59
C ALA A 641 4.71 -23.43 18.05
N PRO A 642 3.81 -22.67 17.36
CA PRO A 642 2.43 -22.59 17.81
C PRO A 642 1.69 -23.93 17.79
N LEU A 643 2.09 -24.86 16.92
CA LEU A 643 1.44 -26.17 16.85
C LEU A 643 1.81 -27.06 18.04
N TYR A 644 3.11 -27.30 18.30
CA TYR A 644 3.49 -28.18 19.40
C TYR A 644 3.19 -27.55 20.78
N GLU A 645 3.32 -26.21 20.92
CA GLU A 645 2.94 -25.50 22.15
C GLU A 645 1.44 -25.60 22.45
N SER A 646 0.57 -25.65 21.41
CA SER A 646 -0.88 -25.81 21.59
C SER A 646 -1.25 -27.12 22.29
N PHE A 647 -0.41 -28.14 22.18
CA PHE A 647 -0.53 -29.42 22.87
C PHE A 647 0.27 -29.47 24.20
N GLY A 648 0.90 -28.38 24.60
CA GLY A 648 1.76 -28.32 25.79
C GLY A 648 3.08 -29.08 25.63
N LEU A 649 3.49 -29.34 24.39
CA LEU A 649 4.78 -29.97 24.08
C LEU A 649 5.86 -28.91 23.86
N ASN A 650 7.11 -29.32 24.10
CA ASN A 650 8.28 -28.53 23.74
C ASN A 650 8.93 -29.03 22.44
N LEU A 651 9.93 -28.29 21.94
CA LEU A 651 10.65 -28.63 20.72
C LEU A 651 11.30 -30.01 20.76
N GLU A 652 11.87 -30.43 21.90
CA GLU A 652 12.52 -31.72 22.08
C GLU A 652 11.51 -32.88 21.95
N GLN A 653 10.34 -32.71 22.58
CA GLN A 653 9.26 -33.71 22.53
C GLN A 653 8.69 -33.81 21.10
N MET A 654 8.52 -32.70 20.36
CA MET A 654 8.07 -32.76 18.96
C MET A 654 9.15 -33.32 18.04
N THR A 655 10.42 -33.04 18.27
CA THR A 655 11.53 -33.70 17.56
C THR A 655 11.47 -35.20 17.78
N ARG A 656 11.21 -35.64 19.03
CA ARG A 656 11.02 -37.05 19.37
C ARG A 656 9.82 -37.65 18.64
N ALA A 657 8.70 -36.90 18.46
CA ALA A 657 7.55 -37.34 17.69
C ALA A 657 7.93 -37.61 16.21
N CYS A 658 8.70 -36.76 15.60
CA CYS A 658 9.19 -36.92 14.23
C CYS A 658 10.13 -38.13 14.10
N ASP A 659 11.00 -38.35 15.09
CA ASP A 659 11.87 -39.54 15.16
C ASP A 659 11.06 -40.81 15.29
N LEU A 660 10.04 -40.86 16.14
CA LEU A 660 9.14 -41.99 16.31
C LEU A 660 8.38 -42.31 15.02
N LEU A 661 7.84 -41.30 14.33
CA LEU A 661 7.19 -41.49 13.03
C LEU A 661 8.18 -42.03 11.98
N THR A 662 9.41 -41.56 11.96
CA THR A 662 10.46 -42.08 11.07
C THR A 662 10.79 -43.55 11.38
N GLN A 663 10.96 -43.92 12.66
CA GLN A 663 11.23 -45.28 13.10
C GLN A 663 10.01 -46.18 12.81
N ALA A 664 8.79 -45.65 12.88
CA ALA A 664 7.57 -46.37 12.55
C ALA A 664 7.37 -46.58 11.04
N GLY A 665 8.18 -45.93 10.18
CA GLY A 665 8.19 -46.11 8.74
C GLY A 665 7.40 -45.10 7.93
N PHE A 666 7.00 -43.98 8.53
CA PHE A 666 6.30 -42.92 7.78
C PHE A 666 7.19 -42.28 6.73
N ILE A 667 6.76 -42.27 5.47
CA ILE A 667 7.45 -41.66 4.33
C ILE A 667 6.52 -40.72 3.57
N ARG A 668 5.31 -41.18 3.20
CA ARG A 668 4.34 -40.41 2.39
C ARG A 668 2.93 -40.99 2.56
N GLY A 669 1.95 -40.19 2.23
CA GLY A 669 0.54 -40.57 2.26
C GLY A 669 -0.07 -40.51 3.66
N PHE A 670 -1.31 -40.10 3.73
CA PHE A 670 -2.05 -40.02 4.98
C PHE A 670 -2.50 -41.43 5.40
N ASP A 671 -3.24 -42.09 4.52
CA ASP A 671 -3.71 -43.49 4.65
C ASP A 671 -3.75 -44.17 3.27
N GLU A 672 -4.24 -45.39 3.23
CA GLU A 672 -4.37 -46.16 2.00
C GLU A 672 -5.29 -45.49 0.98
N LEU A 673 -6.41 -44.93 1.44
CA LEU A 673 -7.37 -44.23 0.57
C LEU A 673 -6.75 -42.99 -0.08
N HIS A 674 -5.98 -42.23 0.68
CA HIS A 674 -5.26 -41.05 0.18
C HIS A 674 -4.20 -41.45 -0.86
N LEU A 675 -3.48 -42.55 -0.66
CA LEU A 675 -2.54 -43.06 -1.66
C LEU A 675 -3.22 -43.43 -2.98
N GLN A 676 -4.35 -44.14 -2.92
CA GLN A 676 -5.12 -44.54 -4.10
C GLN A 676 -5.65 -43.30 -4.87
N GLN A 677 -5.98 -42.24 -4.20
CA GLN A 677 -6.50 -41.02 -4.81
C GLN A 677 -5.41 -40.12 -5.43
N THR A 678 -4.20 -40.11 -4.87
CA THR A 678 -3.14 -39.14 -5.23
C THR A 678 -2.04 -39.71 -6.13
N LEU A 679 -1.81 -41.02 -6.04
CA LEU A 679 -0.84 -41.74 -6.87
C LEU A 679 -1.64 -42.74 -7.71
N SER A 680 -1.53 -42.66 -9.04
CA SER A 680 -2.19 -43.64 -9.91
C SER A 680 -2.10 -45.03 -9.26
N ALA A 681 -3.14 -45.85 -9.34
CA ALA A 681 -3.35 -47.11 -8.66
C ALA A 681 -2.17 -48.12 -8.63
N ALA A 682 -0.99 -47.74 -9.07
CA ALA A 682 0.25 -48.50 -9.06
C ALA A 682 1.01 -48.47 -7.72
N ASP A 683 0.72 -47.52 -6.81
CA ASP A 683 1.35 -47.43 -5.48
C ASP A 683 0.30 -47.54 -4.38
N ASP A 684 0.08 -48.80 -3.96
CA ASP A 684 -0.87 -49.18 -2.88
C ASP A 684 -0.15 -49.58 -1.58
N ASP A 685 1.16 -49.31 -1.46
CA ASP A 685 1.91 -49.71 -0.28
C ASP A 685 1.61 -48.84 0.94
N TYR A 686 0.57 -49.22 1.67
CA TYR A 686 0.06 -48.51 2.88
C TYR A 686 1.05 -48.50 4.04
N ARG A 687 2.14 -49.30 4.02
CA ARG A 687 3.13 -49.42 5.12
C ARG A 687 3.96 -48.17 5.34
N TYR A 688 3.98 -47.26 4.38
CA TYR A 688 4.70 -46.02 4.47
C TYR A 688 3.81 -44.79 4.84
N THR A 689 2.52 -45.08 5.11
CA THR A 689 1.56 -43.99 5.45
C THR A 689 1.67 -43.54 6.89
N PHE A 690 1.12 -42.37 7.16
CA PHE A 690 1.03 -41.82 8.50
C PHE A 690 0.13 -42.64 9.40
N ALA A 691 -1.01 -43.13 8.87
CA ALA A 691 -1.93 -44.01 9.60
C ALA A 691 -1.24 -45.28 10.06
N TYR A 692 -0.54 -45.98 9.16
CA TYR A 692 0.16 -47.21 9.52
C TYR A 692 1.29 -46.96 10.52
N ALA A 693 2.01 -45.87 10.40
CA ALA A 693 3.03 -45.50 11.40
C ALA A 693 2.40 -45.29 12.78
N LEU A 694 1.24 -44.64 12.86
CA LEU A 694 0.51 -44.43 14.11
C LEU A 694 0.02 -45.74 14.71
N GLU A 695 -0.53 -46.67 13.88
CA GLU A 695 -0.93 -48.01 14.32
C GLU A 695 0.23 -48.73 14.97
N ARG A 696 1.44 -48.70 14.36
CA ARG A 696 2.65 -49.30 14.94
C ARG A 696 3.09 -48.68 16.27
N LEU A 697 2.93 -47.33 16.38
CA LEU A 697 3.25 -46.61 17.63
C LEU A 697 2.24 -46.96 18.74
N VAL A 698 0.94 -46.93 18.45
CA VAL A 698 -0.12 -47.26 19.40
C VAL A 698 0.03 -48.70 19.90
N ALA A 699 0.22 -49.63 18.98
CA ALA A 699 0.45 -51.04 19.34
C ALA A 699 1.73 -51.23 20.16
N GLY A 700 2.79 -50.45 19.90
CA GLY A 700 4.01 -50.50 20.65
C GLY A 700 3.86 -49.97 22.10
N VAL A 701 3.03 -48.94 22.30
CA VAL A 701 2.66 -48.45 23.65
C VAL A 701 1.84 -49.49 24.41
N MET A 702 0.86 -50.10 23.73
CA MET A 702 -0.03 -51.10 24.35
C MET A 702 0.65 -52.42 24.63
N MET A 703 1.59 -52.85 23.77
CA MET A 703 2.25 -54.15 23.82
C MET A 703 3.78 -54.01 23.74
N PRO A 704 4.44 -53.43 24.74
CA PRO A 704 5.86 -53.05 24.69
C PRO A 704 6.83 -54.24 24.53
N LYS A 705 6.39 -55.48 24.77
CA LYS A 705 7.18 -56.70 24.65
C LYS A 705 6.81 -57.53 23.40
N ALA A 706 5.81 -57.11 22.64
CA ALA A 706 5.37 -57.91 21.46
C ALA A 706 6.32 -57.64 20.29
N THR A 707 6.82 -58.70 19.68
CA THR A 707 7.70 -58.63 18.51
C THR A 707 6.92 -58.75 17.21
N VAL A 708 5.83 -59.51 17.20
CA VAL A 708 4.94 -59.68 16.06
C VAL A 708 3.52 -59.90 16.57
N VAL A 709 2.57 -59.16 16.04
CA VAL A 709 1.14 -59.30 16.40
C VAL A 709 0.36 -59.62 15.12
N SER A 710 -0.49 -60.60 15.22
CA SER A 710 -1.40 -60.98 14.12
C SER A 710 -2.77 -60.37 14.39
N PHE A 711 -2.97 -59.11 13.93
CA PHE A 711 -4.28 -58.43 13.95
C PHE A 711 -5.04 -58.63 12.62
N GLY A 712 -5.20 -59.88 12.22
CA GLY A 712 -5.81 -60.23 10.92
C GLY A 712 -4.77 -60.36 9.81
N GLU A 713 -5.16 -61.07 8.81
CA GLU A 713 -4.35 -61.30 7.63
C GLU A 713 -4.62 -60.16 6.65
N TYR A 714 -3.68 -59.23 6.51
CA TYR A 714 -3.70 -58.28 5.42
C TYR A 714 -3.05 -58.96 4.21
N THR A 715 -3.81 -59.13 3.17
CA THR A 715 -3.30 -59.71 1.91
C THR A 715 -3.10 -58.59 0.93
N ASN A 716 -1.82 -58.27 0.61
CA ASN A 716 -1.52 -57.25 -0.39
C ASN A 716 -1.97 -57.68 -1.80
N SER A 717 -1.91 -56.76 -2.76
CA SER A 717 -2.28 -56.97 -4.17
C SER A 717 -1.55 -58.16 -4.84
N PHE A 718 -0.46 -58.65 -4.23
CA PHE A 718 0.33 -59.82 -4.68
C PHE A 718 -0.06 -61.13 -3.95
N GLY A 719 -1.08 -61.10 -3.11
CA GLY A 719 -1.52 -62.31 -2.37
C GLY A 719 -0.61 -62.70 -1.20
N VAL A 720 0.28 -61.82 -0.74
CA VAL A 720 1.17 -62.08 0.39
C VAL A 720 0.50 -61.63 1.69
N VAL A 721 0.42 -62.52 2.65
CA VAL A 721 -0.06 -62.23 4.01
C VAL A 721 1.02 -61.48 4.80
N GLU A 722 0.76 -60.22 5.13
CA GLU A 722 1.69 -59.39 5.88
C GLU A 722 1.36 -59.42 7.39
N LYS A 723 2.41 -59.56 8.21
CA LYS A 723 2.31 -59.56 9.67
C LYS A 723 2.58 -58.17 10.19
N PHE A 724 1.72 -57.70 11.08
CA PHE A 724 1.89 -56.43 11.75
C PHE A 724 3.01 -56.46 12.79
N VAL A 725 3.92 -55.47 12.79
CA VAL A 725 5.05 -55.38 13.68
C VAL A 725 4.96 -54.07 14.50
N PRO A 726 4.62 -54.15 15.80
CA PRO A 726 4.64 -52.96 16.66
C PRO A 726 6.03 -52.32 16.75
N LEU A 727 6.12 -51.02 17.01
CA LEU A 727 7.38 -50.41 17.33
C LEU A 727 7.77 -50.74 18.78
N THR A 728 8.91 -51.39 18.98
CA THR A 728 9.39 -51.80 20.30
C THR A 728 10.23 -50.65 20.93
N ASN A 729 10.43 -50.75 22.24
CA ASN A 729 11.27 -49.82 23.04
C ASN A 729 10.70 -48.41 23.21
N LEU A 730 9.37 -48.26 23.22
CA LEU A 730 8.71 -47.00 23.59
C LEU A 730 8.74 -46.83 25.11
N THR A 731 8.91 -45.62 25.57
CA THR A 731 8.87 -45.20 26.98
C THR A 731 7.48 -44.69 27.36
N MET A 732 7.20 -44.59 28.65
CA MET A 732 5.94 -43.97 29.12
C MET A 732 5.79 -42.50 28.68
N ALA A 733 6.91 -41.79 28.56
CA ALA A 733 6.87 -40.43 28.01
C ALA A 733 6.51 -40.35 26.51
N ASP A 734 6.83 -41.41 25.76
CA ASP A 734 6.43 -41.53 24.34
C ASP A 734 4.90 -41.73 24.18
N ALA A 735 4.22 -42.27 25.22
CA ALA A 735 2.77 -42.49 25.16
C ALA A 735 1.99 -41.16 25.04
N ASP A 736 2.40 -40.12 25.76
CA ASP A 736 1.78 -38.78 25.66
C ASP A 736 1.98 -38.18 24.27
N ILE A 737 3.18 -38.37 23.69
CA ILE A 737 3.51 -37.90 22.34
C ILE A 737 2.64 -38.67 21.29
N VAL A 738 2.48 -39.98 21.44
CA VAL A 738 1.64 -40.78 20.54
C VAL A 738 0.18 -40.34 20.65
N ALA A 739 -0.32 -40.04 21.85
CA ALA A 739 -1.68 -39.52 22.01
C ALA A 739 -1.90 -38.17 21.25
N VAL A 740 -0.92 -37.25 21.31
CA VAL A 740 -0.97 -36.01 20.53
C VAL A 740 -0.97 -36.28 19.02
N LEU A 741 -0.14 -37.20 18.52
CA LEU A 741 -0.13 -37.58 17.13
C LEU A 741 -1.47 -38.20 16.66
N CYS A 742 -2.14 -39.00 17.54
CA CYS A 742 -3.48 -39.51 17.27
C CYS A 742 -4.54 -38.39 17.19
N ASP A 743 -4.45 -37.40 18.08
CA ASP A 743 -5.37 -36.24 18.02
C ASP A 743 -5.15 -35.38 16.76
N ILE A 744 -3.90 -35.21 16.32
CA ILE A 744 -3.56 -34.56 15.06
C ILE A 744 -4.13 -35.36 13.87
N TYR A 745 -3.94 -36.69 13.86
CA TYR A 745 -4.49 -37.56 12.82
C TYR A 745 -6.01 -37.42 12.72
N GLN A 746 -6.72 -37.52 13.85
CA GLN A 746 -8.17 -37.40 13.86
C GLN A 746 -8.64 -36.03 13.35
N THR A 747 -7.97 -34.98 13.72
CA THR A 747 -8.32 -33.64 13.25
C THR A 747 -8.08 -33.45 11.75
N LEU A 748 -7.00 -34.02 11.21
CA LEU A 748 -6.73 -34.06 9.77
C LEU A 748 -7.75 -34.88 9.01
N ASP A 749 -8.16 -36.04 9.56
CA ASP A 749 -9.17 -36.93 8.97
C ASP A 749 -10.54 -36.27 8.92
N ASP A 750 -10.95 -35.60 10.01
CA ASP A 750 -12.19 -34.81 10.07
C ASP A 750 -12.23 -33.70 9.00
N ASN A 751 -11.07 -33.17 8.62
CA ASN A 751 -10.94 -32.06 7.65
C ASN A 751 -10.60 -32.51 6.21
N ARG A 752 -10.37 -33.84 5.97
CA ARG A 752 -9.85 -34.33 4.67
C ARG A 752 -10.76 -34.13 3.46
N HIS A 753 -12.05 -33.90 3.69
CA HIS A 753 -13.04 -33.73 2.61
C HIS A 753 -13.34 -32.27 2.30
N LEU A 754 -12.84 -31.35 3.11
CA LEU A 754 -13.18 -29.91 3.02
C LEU A 754 -12.66 -29.25 1.74
N GLY A 755 -11.64 -29.80 1.10
CA GLY A 755 -11.10 -29.28 -0.17
C GLY A 755 -12.09 -29.35 -1.33
N ASN A 756 -13.01 -30.31 -1.29
CA ASN A 756 -14.07 -30.50 -2.30
C ASN A 756 -15.39 -29.84 -1.89
N ASP A 757 -15.53 -29.44 -0.62
CA ASP A 757 -16.73 -28.80 -0.12
C ASP A 757 -16.83 -27.36 -0.63
N VAL A 758 -18.05 -26.98 -0.90
CA VAL A 758 -18.41 -25.62 -1.28
C VAL A 758 -19.42 -25.10 -0.26
N LYS A 759 -19.05 -24.02 0.45
CA LYS A 759 -19.87 -23.41 1.52
C LYS A 759 -19.88 -21.91 1.35
N THR A 760 -20.80 -21.27 2.03
CA THR A 760 -20.81 -19.79 2.11
C THR A 760 -19.65 -19.28 2.97
N LEU A 761 -19.25 -18.01 2.77
CA LEU A 761 -18.16 -17.43 3.56
C LEU A 761 -18.45 -17.45 5.08
N PRO A 762 -19.66 -17.07 5.57
CA PRO A 762 -19.96 -17.15 6.99
C PRO A 762 -19.82 -18.58 7.58
N GLU A 763 -20.20 -19.61 6.81
CA GLU A 763 -20.05 -21.01 7.23
C GLU A 763 -18.58 -21.41 7.34
N TRP A 764 -17.76 -21.03 6.35
CA TRP A 764 -16.31 -21.26 6.39
C TRP A 764 -15.64 -20.55 7.56
N LEU A 765 -15.93 -19.26 7.77
CA LEU A 765 -15.36 -18.50 8.90
C LEU A 765 -15.74 -19.11 10.24
N THR A 766 -16.99 -19.57 10.40
CA THR A 766 -17.44 -20.25 11.63
C THR A 766 -16.68 -21.56 11.85
N GLN A 767 -16.44 -22.34 10.78
CA GLN A 767 -15.69 -23.60 10.88
C GLN A 767 -14.22 -23.37 11.22
N ILE A 768 -13.58 -22.38 10.59
CA ILE A 768 -12.19 -22.01 10.87
C ILE A 768 -12.06 -21.49 12.32
N GLU A 769 -12.98 -20.61 12.74
CA GLU A 769 -13.01 -20.08 14.11
C GLU A 769 -13.16 -21.21 15.15
N LYS A 770 -14.01 -22.18 14.90
CA LYS A 770 -14.18 -23.36 15.78
C LYS A 770 -12.88 -24.12 15.95
N LEU A 771 -12.15 -24.42 14.88
CA LEU A 771 -10.84 -25.08 14.93
C LEU A 771 -9.84 -24.25 15.75
N ILE A 772 -9.76 -22.95 15.48
CA ILE A 772 -8.84 -22.05 16.17
C ILE A 772 -9.13 -22.03 17.68
N GLN A 773 -10.40 -21.92 18.07
CA GLN A 773 -10.80 -21.91 19.48
C GLN A 773 -10.53 -23.26 20.18
N GLN A 774 -10.72 -24.37 19.48
CA GLN A 774 -10.49 -25.70 20.05
C GLN A 774 -9.01 -26.06 20.20
N LYS A 775 -8.19 -25.76 19.20
CA LYS A 775 -6.79 -26.23 19.15
C LYS A 775 -5.78 -25.15 19.59
N PHE A 776 -6.07 -23.88 19.40
CA PHE A 776 -5.13 -22.77 19.64
C PHE A 776 -5.59 -21.79 20.71
N SER A 777 -6.48 -22.21 21.61
CA SER A 777 -6.99 -21.34 22.69
C SER A 777 -5.90 -20.77 23.63
N LEU A 778 -4.74 -21.41 23.70
CA LEU A 778 -3.59 -20.95 24.46
C LEU A 778 -3.10 -19.56 23.99
N PHE A 779 -3.31 -19.24 22.71
CA PHE A 779 -2.84 -17.99 22.08
C PHE A 779 -3.87 -16.85 22.11
N ASN A 780 -5.04 -17.04 22.74
CA ASN A 780 -6.20 -16.12 22.67
C ASN A 780 -5.92 -14.67 23.10
N GLN A 781 -4.85 -14.40 23.84
CA GLN A 781 -4.45 -13.05 24.28
C GLN A 781 -3.25 -12.49 23.51
N THR A 782 -2.67 -13.25 22.60
CA THR A 782 -1.50 -12.83 21.84
C THR A 782 -1.89 -11.83 20.73
N ASN A 783 -0.91 -11.04 20.29
CA ASN A 783 -1.10 -10.15 19.14
C ASN A 783 -1.38 -10.93 17.86
N ALA A 784 -0.75 -12.10 17.70
CA ALA A 784 -0.97 -12.98 16.56
C ALA A 784 -2.43 -13.45 16.46
N TRP A 785 -3.00 -13.89 17.57
CA TRP A 785 -4.41 -14.25 17.63
C TRP A 785 -5.33 -13.08 17.23
N ARG A 786 -5.09 -11.91 17.84
CA ARG A 786 -5.90 -10.71 17.55
C ARG A 786 -5.82 -10.32 16.08
N ALA A 787 -4.65 -10.41 15.45
CA ALA A 787 -4.49 -10.10 14.02
C ALA A 787 -5.29 -11.07 13.13
N ILE A 788 -5.23 -12.39 13.41
CA ILE A 788 -6.00 -13.39 12.66
C ILE A 788 -7.51 -13.16 12.80
N PHE A 789 -8.00 -12.87 14.02
CA PHE A 789 -9.40 -12.56 14.25
C PHE A 789 -9.82 -11.23 13.61
N ALA A 790 -8.96 -10.22 13.64
CA ALA A 790 -9.21 -8.96 12.94
C ALA A 790 -9.34 -9.19 11.43
N ALA A 791 -8.47 -10.01 10.81
CA ALA A 791 -8.56 -10.36 9.40
C ALA A 791 -9.86 -11.10 9.04
N GLN A 792 -10.30 -12.02 9.90
CA GLN A 792 -11.60 -12.70 9.73
C GLN A 792 -12.77 -11.74 9.85
N ASN A 793 -12.72 -10.82 10.84
CA ASN A 793 -13.75 -9.80 11.01
C ASN A 793 -13.79 -8.82 9.84
N ASP A 794 -12.65 -8.41 9.29
CA ASP A 794 -12.60 -7.55 8.12
C ASP A 794 -13.32 -8.19 6.92
N LEU A 795 -13.10 -9.50 6.68
CA LEU A 795 -13.82 -10.21 5.63
C LEU A 795 -15.32 -10.28 5.90
N LYS A 796 -15.71 -10.52 7.14
CA LYS A 796 -17.11 -10.55 7.56
C LYS A 796 -17.77 -9.18 7.41
N GLU A 797 -17.11 -8.12 7.86
CA GLU A 797 -17.59 -6.74 7.72
C GLU A 797 -17.72 -6.33 6.25
N ASN A 798 -16.81 -6.76 5.38
CA ASN A 798 -16.87 -6.49 3.95
C ASN A 798 -18.10 -7.14 3.29
N ILE A 799 -18.44 -8.36 3.65
CA ILE A 799 -19.65 -9.03 3.15
C ILE A 799 -20.92 -8.42 3.75
N GLU A 800 -20.94 -8.16 5.06
CA GLU A 800 -22.06 -7.48 5.70
C GLU A 800 -22.29 -6.07 5.11
N ALA A 801 -21.22 -5.35 4.80
CA ALA A 801 -21.30 -4.07 4.10
C ALA A 801 -21.96 -4.22 2.73
N ASN A 802 -21.59 -5.28 2.00
CA ASN A 802 -22.19 -5.58 0.71
C ASN A 802 -23.68 -5.96 0.83
N SER A 803 -24.06 -6.77 1.81
CA SER A 803 -25.45 -7.13 2.07
C SER A 803 -26.29 -5.95 2.51
N LYS A 804 -25.76 -5.08 3.37
CA LYS A 804 -26.42 -3.82 3.76
C LYS A 804 -26.58 -2.88 2.56
N TYR A 805 -25.59 -2.83 1.70
CA TYR A 805 -25.66 -2.10 0.45
C TYR A 805 -26.77 -2.63 -0.45
N LEU A 806 -26.86 -3.95 -0.67
CA LEU A 806 -27.93 -4.58 -1.46
C LEU A 806 -29.30 -4.33 -0.87
N ALA A 807 -29.47 -4.46 0.45
CA ALA A 807 -30.74 -4.18 1.12
C ALA A 807 -31.19 -2.72 0.91
N THR A 808 -30.23 -1.78 0.88
CA THR A 808 -30.52 -0.36 0.63
C THR A 808 -30.97 -0.14 -0.82
N VAL A 809 -30.35 -0.80 -1.79
CA VAL A 809 -30.70 -0.72 -3.21
C VAL A 809 -32.06 -1.34 -3.47
N THR A 810 -32.37 -2.50 -2.86
CA THR A 810 -33.66 -3.21 -3.03
C THR A 810 -34.85 -2.39 -2.51
N SER A 811 -34.66 -1.68 -1.39
CA SER A 811 -35.71 -0.82 -0.84
C SER A 811 -36.05 0.37 -1.74
N LYS A 812 -35.12 0.79 -2.61
CA LYS A 812 -35.29 1.93 -3.54
C LYS A 812 -35.94 1.53 -4.86
N THR A 813 -35.55 0.38 -5.43
CA THR A 813 -36.17 -0.15 -6.66
C THR A 813 -37.65 -0.47 -6.43
N ALA A 814 -38.03 -0.90 -5.25
CA ALA A 814 -39.43 -1.13 -4.87
C ALA A 814 -40.26 0.16 -4.80
N LYS A 815 -39.65 1.34 -4.54
CA LYS A 815 -40.34 2.65 -4.50
C LYS A 815 -40.42 3.37 -5.84
N ASN A 816 -39.45 3.11 -6.76
CA ASN A 816 -39.27 3.84 -8.03
C ASN A 816 -39.47 2.97 -9.27
N SER A 817 -40.14 1.83 -9.19
CA SER A 817 -40.32 0.93 -10.35
C SER A 817 -41.15 1.59 -11.45
N ASN A 818 -40.45 2.17 -12.45
CA ASN A 818 -40.98 2.34 -13.79
C ASN A 818 -41.02 0.95 -14.45
N PRO A 819 -42.15 0.50 -15.00
CA PRO A 819 -42.30 -0.88 -15.48
C PRO A 819 -41.52 -1.21 -16.77
N SER A 820 -40.63 -0.36 -17.25
CA SER A 820 -39.88 -0.52 -18.50
C SER A 820 -38.37 -0.78 -18.35
N THR A 821 -37.85 -0.85 -17.15
CA THR A 821 -36.42 -1.22 -16.92
C THR A 821 -36.37 -2.64 -16.39
N GLU A 822 -35.59 -3.51 -17.06
CA GLU A 822 -35.26 -4.84 -16.53
C GLU A 822 -34.62 -4.65 -15.14
N PRO A 823 -35.04 -5.42 -14.12
CA PRO A 823 -34.48 -5.26 -12.79
C PRO A 823 -32.98 -5.55 -12.85
N VAL A 824 -32.19 -4.62 -12.34
CA VAL A 824 -30.76 -4.84 -12.07
C VAL A 824 -30.63 -6.13 -11.28
N GLN A 825 -29.99 -7.13 -11.84
CA GLN A 825 -29.82 -8.42 -11.19
C GLN A 825 -28.90 -8.24 -9.98
N GLN A 826 -29.51 -8.22 -8.80
CA GLN A 826 -28.78 -8.11 -7.55
C GLN A 826 -28.07 -9.43 -7.25
N ILE A 827 -26.77 -9.33 -6.99
CA ILE A 827 -25.92 -10.48 -6.71
C ILE A 827 -25.85 -10.64 -5.20
N ASP A 828 -26.42 -11.73 -4.72
CA ASP A 828 -26.33 -12.12 -3.31
C ASP A 828 -24.97 -12.73 -3.02
N THR A 829 -24.04 -11.90 -2.56
CA THR A 829 -22.66 -12.31 -2.26
C THR A 829 -22.54 -13.08 -0.94
N GLU A 830 -23.50 -13.03 -0.03
CA GLU A 830 -23.51 -13.83 1.21
C GLU A 830 -23.68 -15.33 0.93
N ASN A 831 -24.49 -15.64 -0.07
CA ASN A 831 -24.80 -17.01 -0.44
C ASN A 831 -23.95 -17.56 -1.60
N LEU A 832 -22.87 -16.86 -1.97
CA LEU A 832 -21.93 -17.37 -2.98
C LEU A 832 -21.26 -18.66 -2.49
N PRO A 833 -21.29 -19.72 -3.32
CA PRO A 833 -20.60 -20.96 -3.02
C PRO A 833 -19.09 -20.77 -3.22
N LEU A 834 -18.30 -20.86 -2.15
CA LEU A 834 -16.85 -20.64 -2.15
C LEU A 834 -16.11 -21.90 -1.71
N LYS A 835 -14.92 -22.11 -2.27
CA LYS A 835 -14.00 -23.15 -1.83
C LYS A 835 -13.17 -22.72 -0.64
N LEU A 836 -12.76 -23.66 0.19
CA LEU A 836 -11.94 -23.40 1.38
C LEU A 836 -10.63 -22.66 1.06
N THR A 837 -9.94 -23.06 -0.02
CA THR A 837 -8.68 -22.44 -0.46
C THR A 837 -8.82 -20.95 -0.71
N PHE A 838 -9.90 -20.54 -1.39
CA PHE A 838 -10.22 -19.13 -1.62
C PHE A 838 -10.36 -18.34 -0.30
N VAL A 839 -11.05 -18.92 0.69
CA VAL A 839 -11.27 -18.25 1.98
C VAL A 839 -9.96 -18.10 2.77
N LEU A 840 -9.15 -19.18 2.82
CA LEU A 840 -7.85 -19.14 3.52
C LEU A 840 -6.90 -18.11 2.92
N GLU A 841 -6.86 -17.98 1.60
CA GLU A 841 -6.02 -16.97 0.92
C GLU A 841 -6.51 -15.54 1.16
N ASN A 842 -7.82 -15.31 1.16
CA ASN A 842 -8.36 -13.99 1.46
C ASN A 842 -8.10 -13.58 2.92
N ILE A 843 -8.14 -14.53 3.88
CA ILE A 843 -7.72 -14.26 5.26
C ILE A 843 -6.22 -13.92 5.30
N ALA A 844 -5.38 -14.71 4.62
CA ALA A 844 -3.95 -14.44 4.52
C ALA A 844 -3.66 -13.04 3.94
N GLN A 845 -4.35 -12.66 2.87
CA GLN A 845 -4.23 -11.34 2.26
C GLN A 845 -4.70 -10.22 3.21
N SER A 846 -5.76 -10.43 3.99
CA SER A 846 -6.20 -9.47 5.00
C SER A 846 -5.19 -9.32 6.14
N ILE A 847 -4.53 -10.42 6.56
CA ILE A 847 -3.43 -10.39 7.55
C ILE A 847 -2.26 -9.53 7.05
N ILE A 848 -1.93 -9.63 5.76
CA ILE A 848 -0.85 -8.84 5.14
C ILE A 848 -1.18 -7.35 5.12
N ASN A 849 -2.43 -7.02 4.87
CA ASN A 849 -2.90 -5.64 4.74
C ASN A 849 -3.09 -4.90 6.08
N GLN A 850 -3.00 -5.61 7.21
CA GLN A 850 -3.05 -5.05 8.57
C GLN A 850 -1.70 -4.51 9.05
#